data_212175f73480f8cf682498596f5d736b
#
_entry.id   212175f73480f8cf682498596f5d736b
#
_cell.length_a   1.000
_cell.length_b   1.000
_cell.length_c   1.000
_cell.angle_alpha   90.00
_cell.angle_beta   90.00
_cell.angle_gamma   90.00
#
_symmetry.space_group_name_H-M   'P 1'
#
loop_
_entity.id
_entity.type
_entity.pdbx_description
1 polymer ?
#
loop_
_entity_poly.entity_id
_entity_poly.type
_entity_poly.pdbx_seq_one_letter_code
_entity_poly.pdbx_strand_id
1 'polypeptide(L)'
;MTNRNNNRIRKKSNKKSPNRSVVRKIRENKFDLGKFSMLMMIIQVLLFVFILSSNTGILGDVLSDFFAKIFGKFSLAFPVIVFMTFFAIRRGSYRNNLRRFFLLYLIYLVTLAIFSRAFIRNELAWSIQYSASQKAYGGGAVGGAVCFFLVGLIGNLGMYIVYALSIFALIIDLSPLSYGDFFTKVKEVFGAFGRYLRNFYRDLMDSFDKDEKEDLPRKETKRKEEDLGKIEERATEANNENLVEEKRKPVKNFDLDSLGDALVNNYKSRQVKLSDFNENFRREFGDYNYPSIDLLEDRNEDGGVDDKEIRQRAIAIEETLDSFGIDGKVVQIDVGPTVTCYELKPQRGVKVSKIVNLSDDLALALATSGIRILAPIPGKSHVGIEVPNDKKEVVGLKEIFSSEKFVKSKYKIPFAMGKSISGDVVVSAIEKMPHLLVSGATGSGKSVCINTIIMSILYKHSPNDVKLLLVDPKVVELSIYNGIPHLIMPVITDPKKASSSLFWAISEMEKRYKLFEKNHVRDIVGYKKAQESDDSMENLPYIVIIIDELADLMMTVGAEVEDYITRLAQKSRACGIHLIIATQRPTVDVITGTIKANIPSRISFAVTSQIDSRTILDAQGAEKLLGKGDMLYASSDSMRPVRIQGAFVSDDEVISVVRAIKEGNDTNYDKEAIEKVEETAANNSEMSEDEDELINEAIEVIINEKTASVSMLQRKLKIGYARAGRLIDQLEQRGVVGGYEGSKPRKVLVDRSYLEGEKNEFSK
;
A
#
# COMPACT_ATOMS: atom_id res chain seq x y z
N MET A 1 61.55 -57.00 -36.31
CA MET A 1 61.31 -58.42 -36.31
C MET A 1 59.86 -58.71 -36.59
N THR A 2 59.65 -59.27 -37.79
CA THR A 2 58.72 -60.34 -38.21
C THR A 2 57.24 -60.04 -38.08
N ASN A 3 56.53 -59.66 -39.15
CA ASN A 3 56.09 -60.45 -40.30
C ASN A 3 55.01 -61.50 -39.95
N ARG A 4 53.81 -61.36 -40.54
CA ARG A 4 53.07 -62.31 -41.39
C ARG A 4 51.58 -61.99 -41.43
N ASN A 5 51.13 -61.52 -42.58
CA ASN A 5 50.31 -62.20 -43.60
C ASN A 5 49.38 -63.31 -43.12
N ASN A 6 48.07 -63.13 -43.44
CA ASN A 6 47.42 -64.10 -44.32
C ASN A 6 46.04 -63.63 -44.84
N ASN A 7 45.96 -63.73 -46.15
CA ASN A 7 44.78 -63.76 -47.02
C ASN A 7 43.85 -64.92 -46.70
N ARG A 8 42.54 -64.75 -46.98
CA ARG A 8 41.57 -65.65 -47.61
C ARG A 8 40.13 -65.22 -47.24
N ILE A 9 39.10 -65.18 -47.97
CA ILE A 9 38.65 -65.72 -49.29
C ILE A 9 37.34 -65.02 -49.62
N ARG A 10 37.18 -64.56 -50.86
CA ARG A 10 35.91 -64.10 -51.46
C ARG A 10 34.85 -65.22 -51.48
N LYS A 11 33.65 -64.96 -50.95
CA LYS A 11 32.41 -65.61 -51.38
C LYS A 11 31.46 -64.57 -51.93
N LYS A 12 31.30 -64.63 -53.28
CA LYS A 12 30.20 -63.97 -53.98
C LYS A 12 28.89 -64.65 -53.56
N SER A 13 27.92 -63.91 -53.08
CA SER A 13 26.54 -64.34 -53.12
C SER A 13 25.77 -63.31 -53.90
N ASN A 14 25.26 -63.68 -55.06
CA ASN A 14 24.31 -62.98 -55.88
C ASN A 14 23.03 -62.80 -55.08
N LYS A 15 22.66 -61.52 -54.77
CA LYS A 15 21.30 -61.15 -54.46
C LYS A 15 20.83 -60.11 -55.49
N LYS A 16 19.81 -60.52 -56.19
CA LYS A 16 19.07 -59.71 -57.23
C LYS A 16 18.77 -58.34 -56.72
N SER A 17 19.14 -57.31 -57.50
CA SER A 17 18.75 -55.91 -57.30
C SER A 17 17.21 -55.75 -57.44
N PRO A 18 16.54 -55.09 -56.48
CA PRO A 18 15.15 -54.77 -56.65
C PRO A 18 15.00 -53.66 -57.69
N ASN A 19 13.95 -53.84 -58.50
CA ASN A 19 13.51 -53.09 -59.66
C ASN A 19 13.69 -51.57 -59.51
N ARG A 20 14.49 -50.93 -60.37
CA ARG A 20 14.75 -49.48 -60.44
C ARG A 20 13.49 -48.62 -60.67
N SER A 21 12.41 -49.22 -61.08
CA SER A 21 11.10 -48.51 -61.35
C SER A 21 10.30 -48.20 -60.08
N VAL A 22 10.41 -49.05 -59.01
CA VAL A 22 9.68 -48.84 -57.76
C VAL A 22 10.39 -47.79 -56.86
N VAL A 23 11.72 -47.75 -56.91
CA VAL A 23 12.50 -46.73 -56.14
C VAL A 23 12.34 -45.32 -56.74
N ARG A 24 12.03 -45.22 -58.05
CA ARG A 24 11.75 -43.91 -58.72
C ARG A 24 10.39 -43.34 -58.37
N LYS A 25 9.34 -44.17 -58.16
CA LYS A 25 8.01 -43.73 -57.73
C LYS A 25 7.91 -43.30 -56.29
N ILE A 26 8.77 -43.81 -55.40
CA ILE A 26 8.85 -43.37 -54.01
C ILE A 26 9.62 -42.03 -53.85
N ARG A 27 10.38 -41.65 -54.90
CA ARG A 27 11.17 -40.38 -54.91
C ARG A 27 10.38 -39.18 -55.43
N GLU A 28 9.21 -39.35 -56.04
CA GLU A 28 8.38 -38.29 -56.65
C GLU A 28 7.38 -37.67 -55.68
N ASN A 29 7.20 -38.18 -54.43
CA ASN A 29 6.42 -37.53 -53.36
C ASN A 29 7.33 -37.00 -52.26
N LYS A 30 8.41 -36.33 -52.60
CA LYS A 30 9.11 -35.49 -51.64
C LYS A 30 8.28 -34.21 -51.51
N PHE A 31 7.57 -34.12 -50.40
CA PHE A 31 6.98 -32.89 -49.92
C PHE A 31 8.03 -31.77 -50.07
N ASP A 32 7.78 -30.79 -50.95
CA ASP A 32 8.72 -29.73 -51.25
C ASP A 32 8.70 -28.73 -50.07
N LEU A 33 9.54 -29.03 -49.10
CA LEU A 33 9.67 -28.27 -47.85
C LEU A 33 9.92 -26.76 -48.13
N GLY A 34 10.54 -26.45 -49.28
CA GLY A 34 10.79 -25.07 -49.69
C GLY A 34 9.51 -24.34 -50.11
N LYS A 35 8.64 -24.99 -50.88
CA LYS A 35 7.32 -24.41 -51.30
C LYS A 35 6.39 -24.32 -50.10
N PHE A 36 6.36 -25.35 -49.25
CA PHE A 36 5.55 -25.37 -48.04
C PHE A 36 5.95 -24.25 -47.07
N SER A 37 7.27 -24.07 -46.82
CA SER A 37 7.75 -22.99 -45.92
C SER A 37 7.39 -21.59 -46.47
N MET A 38 7.44 -21.40 -47.81
CA MET A 38 7.01 -20.14 -48.44
C MET A 38 5.52 -19.86 -48.26
N LEU A 39 4.68 -20.87 -48.47
CA LEU A 39 3.23 -20.74 -48.26
C LEU A 39 2.92 -20.37 -46.81
N MET A 40 3.59 -21.05 -45.82
CA MET A 40 3.39 -20.76 -44.42
C MET A 40 3.87 -19.37 -44.03
N MET A 41 4.95 -18.86 -44.63
CA MET A 41 5.41 -17.47 -44.39
C MET A 41 4.38 -16.46 -44.87
N ILE A 42 3.78 -16.68 -46.05
CA ILE A 42 2.72 -15.80 -46.60
C ILE A 42 1.49 -15.81 -45.66
N ILE A 43 1.08 -16.98 -45.18
CA ILE A 43 -0.02 -17.12 -44.22
C ILE A 43 0.28 -16.33 -42.95
N GLN A 44 1.51 -16.37 -42.40
CA GLN A 44 1.87 -15.62 -41.19
C GLN A 44 1.85 -14.10 -41.43
N VAL A 45 2.26 -13.62 -42.61
CA VAL A 45 2.17 -12.19 -42.94
C VAL A 45 0.71 -11.75 -43.04
N LEU A 46 -0.16 -12.53 -43.69
CA LEU A 46 -1.58 -12.23 -43.73
C LEU A 46 -2.22 -12.24 -42.34
N LEU A 47 -1.88 -13.23 -41.51
CA LEU A 47 -2.37 -13.33 -40.14
C LEU A 47 -1.91 -12.12 -39.29
N PHE A 48 -0.66 -11.70 -39.44
CA PHE A 48 -0.12 -10.51 -38.76
C PHE A 48 -0.90 -9.25 -39.15
N VAL A 49 -1.21 -9.08 -40.46
CA VAL A 49 -2.00 -7.95 -40.96
C VAL A 49 -3.43 -8.00 -40.42
N PHE A 50 -4.07 -9.18 -40.37
CA PHE A 50 -5.42 -9.33 -39.82
C PHE A 50 -5.50 -9.04 -38.32
N ILE A 51 -4.46 -9.39 -37.54
CA ILE A 51 -4.46 -9.10 -36.12
C ILE A 51 -4.11 -7.61 -35.85
N LEU A 52 -3.31 -6.98 -36.72
CA LEU A 52 -2.84 -5.59 -36.53
C LEU A 52 -3.89 -4.56 -36.97
N SER A 53 -4.66 -4.82 -37.99
CA SER A 53 -5.57 -3.87 -38.66
C SER A 53 -7.02 -4.12 -38.28
N SER A 54 -7.70 -3.09 -37.81
CA SER A 54 -9.14 -3.12 -37.50
C SER A 54 -10.03 -3.01 -38.74
N ASN A 55 -9.46 -2.80 -39.95
CA ASN A 55 -10.20 -2.57 -41.21
C ASN A 55 -10.14 -3.77 -42.17
N THR A 56 -10.01 -4.98 -41.69
CA THR A 56 -9.82 -6.19 -42.49
C THR A 56 -11.15 -6.97 -42.79
N GLY A 57 -12.29 -6.36 -42.44
CA GLY A 57 -13.61 -6.96 -42.63
C GLY A 57 -13.91 -8.11 -41.68
N ILE A 58 -15.08 -8.75 -41.86
CA ILE A 58 -15.61 -9.78 -40.95
C ILE A 58 -14.60 -10.92 -40.69
N LEU A 59 -13.84 -11.35 -41.69
CA LEU A 59 -12.86 -12.43 -41.56
C LEU A 59 -11.68 -12.01 -40.65
N GLY A 60 -11.21 -10.77 -40.82
CA GLY A 60 -10.12 -10.24 -39.99
C GLY A 60 -10.52 -10.05 -38.54
N ASP A 61 -11.75 -9.57 -38.31
CA ASP A 61 -12.27 -9.38 -36.94
C ASP A 61 -12.42 -10.72 -36.20
N VAL A 62 -12.95 -11.74 -36.87
CA VAL A 62 -13.08 -13.10 -36.31
C VAL A 62 -11.73 -13.71 -36.02
N LEU A 63 -10.74 -13.58 -36.90
CA LEU A 63 -9.39 -14.10 -36.69
C LEU A 63 -8.68 -13.32 -35.57
N SER A 64 -8.76 -12.01 -35.57
CA SER A 64 -8.18 -11.16 -34.51
C SER A 64 -8.75 -11.52 -33.14
N ASP A 65 -10.08 -11.65 -33.05
CA ASP A 65 -10.76 -12.05 -31.82
C ASP A 65 -10.34 -13.46 -31.34
N PHE A 66 -10.26 -14.40 -32.28
CA PHE A 66 -9.82 -15.77 -31.99
C PHE A 66 -8.39 -15.82 -31.43
N PHE A 67 -7.44 -15.14 -32.10
CA PHE A 67 -6.05 -15.10 -31.65
C PHE A 67 -5.88 -14.31 -30.34
N ALA A 68 -6.65 -13.24 -30.12
CA ALA A 68 -6.69 -12.51 -28.87
C ALA A 68 -7.23 -13.38 -27.71
N LYS A 69 -8.22 -14.23 -27.96
CA LYS A 69 -8.70 -15.19 -26.93
C LYS A 69 -7.65 -16.25 -26.60
N ILE A 70 -6.86 -16.70 -27.60
CA ILE A 70 -5.85 -17.76 -27.38
C ILE A 70 -4.58 -17.20 -26.75
N PHE A 71 -4.03 -16.10 -27.24
CA PHE A 71 -2.73 -15.56 -26.88
C PHE A 71 -2.78 -14.20 -26.14
N GLY A 72 -3.97 -13.65 -25.92
CA GLY A 72 -4.17 -12.40 -25.21
C GLY A 72 -3.48 -11.21 -25.87
N LYS A 73 -2.92 -10.33 -25.05
CA LYS A 73 -2.18 -9.12 -25.46
C LYS A 73 -1.01 -9.40 -26.40
N PHE A 74 -0.46 -10.62 -26.38
CA PHE A 74 0.71 -11.00 -27.17
C PHE A 74 0.36 -11.78 -28.45
N SER A 75 -0.88 -11.70 -28.90
CA SER A 75 -1.35 -12.36 -30.13
C SER A 75 -0.53 -12.00 -31.39
N LEU A 76 -0.04 -10.76 -31.49
CA LEU A 76 0.84 -10.28 -32.58
C LEU A 76 2.23 -10.93 -32.61
N ALA A 77 2.75 -11.36 -31.46
CA ALA A 77 4.07 -11.99 -31.39
C ALA A 77 4.08 -13.41 -31.98
N PHE A 78 2.94 -14.09 -31.93
CA PHE A 78 2.81 -15.47 -32.45
C PHE A 78 3.16 -15.59 -33.95
N PRO A 79 2.48 -14.85 -34.90
CA PRO A 79 2.83 -14.95 -36.30
C PRO A 79 4.28 -14.54 -36.61
N VAL A 80 4.86 -13.60 -35.87
CA VAL A 80 6.25 -13.18 -36.04
C VAL A 80 7.21 -14.32 -35.69
N ILE A 81 7.04 -15.00 -34.57
CA ILE A 81 7.91 -16.11 -34.15
C ILE A 81 7.79 -17.28 -35.12
N VAL A 82 6.55 -17.60 -35.55
CA VAL A 82 6.30 -18.68 -36.55
C VAL A 82 6.90 -18.33 -37.91
N PHE A 83 6.76 -17.08 -38.36
CA PHE A 83 7.40 -16.59 -39.61
C PHE A 83 8.92 -16.77 -39.57
N MET A 84 9.57 -16.32 -38.48
CA MET A 84 11.03 -16.47 -38.31
C MET A 84 11.45 -17.93 -38.35
N THR A 85 10.65 -18.83 -37.78
CA THR A 85 10.90 -20.28 -37.82
C THR A 85 10.87 -20.83 -39.25
N PHE A 86 9.83 -20.53 -40.03
CA PHE A 86 9.73 -20.98 -41.41
C PHE A 86 10.77 -20.31 -42.33
N PHE A 87 11.15 -19.07 -42.08
CA PHE A 87 12.26 -18.40 -42.74
C PHE A 87 13.60 -19.12 -42.54
N ALA A 88 13.88 -19.52 -41.28
CA ALA A 88 15.09 -20.26 -40.96
C ALA A 88 15.08 -21.68 -41.57
N ILE A 89 13.93 -22.36 -41.65
CA ILE A 89 13.75 -23.64 -42.34
C ILE A 89 14.09 -23.51 -43.82
N ARG A 90 13.56 -22.45 -44.51
CA ARG A 90 13.81 -22.18 -45.92
C ARG A 90 15.29 -21.90 -46.18
N ARG A 91 15.96 -21.16 -45.29
CA ARG A 91 17.39 -20.82 -45.43
C ARG A 91 18.32 -21.99 -45.05
N GLY A 92 17.77 -23.12 -44.61
CA GLY A 92 18.56 -24.28 -44.17
C GLY A 92 19.27 -24.10 -42.83
N SER A 93 19.01 -22.95 -42.15
CA SER A 93 19.66 -22.55 -40.91
C SER A 93 18.95 -23.09 -39.66
N TYR A 94 17.72 -23.63 -39.78
CA TYR A 94 16.90 -24.06 -38.64
C TYR A 94 17.61 -25.12 -37.78
N ARG A 95 18.25 -26.12 -38.40
CA ARG A 95 18.93 -27.21 -37.68
C ARG A 95 20.07 -26.71 -36.82
N ASN A 96 20.78 -25.67 -37.24
CA ASN A 96 21.90 -25.05 -36.51
C ASN A 96 21.40 -24.11 -35.42
N ASN A 97 20.16 -23.59 -35.50
CA ASN A 97 19.59 -22.63 -34.56
C ASN A 97 18.41 -23.21 -33.75
N LEU A 98 18.26 -24.54 -33.71
CA LEU A 98 17.14 -25.22 -33.04
C LEU A 98 16.99 -24.78 -31.57
N ARG A 99 18.13 -24.64 -30.87
CA ARG A 99 18.17 -24.18 -29.49
C ARG A 99 17.61 -22.74 -29.33
N ARG A 100 17.96 -21.82 -30.24
CA ARG A 100 17.46 -20.43 -30.22
C ARG A 100 15.95 -20.36 -30.38
N PHE A 101 15.40 -21.14 -31.33
CA PHE A 101 13.96 -21.21 -31.52
C PHE A 101 13.25 -21.83 -30.32
N PHE A 102 13.82 -22.89 -29.72
CA PHE A 102 13.29 -23.47 -28.50
C PHE A 102 13.22 -22.43 -27.37
N LEU A 103 14.29 -21.64 -27.13
CA LEU A 103 14.33 -20.61 -26.13
C LEU A 103 13.32 -19.49 -26.44
N LEU A 104 13.17 -19.07 -27.69
CA LEU A 104 12.19 -18.06 -28.09
C LEU A 104 10.74 -18.52 -27.80
N TYR A 105 10.40 -19.76 -28.16
CA TYR A 105 9.07 -20.32 -27.84
C TYR A 105 8.85 -20.46 -26.34
N LEU A 106 9.88 -20.89 -25.60
CA LEU A 106 9.81 -21.00 -24.14
C LEU A 106 9.58 -19.64 -23.49
N ILE A 107 10.35 -18.62 -23.88
CA ILE A 107 10.17 -17.23 -23.39
C ILE A 107 8.76 -16.74 -23.73
N TYR A 108 8.28 -16.98 -24.94
CA TYR A 108 6.93 -16.57 -25.34
C TYR A 108 5.85 -17.24 -24.47
N LEU A 109 5.91 -18.57 -24.26
CA LEU A 109 4.96 -19.29 -23.44
C LEU A 109 4.98 -18.83 -21.97
N VAL A 110 6.18 -18.63 -21.40
CA VAL A 110 6.30 -18.16 -20.02
C VAL A 110 5.84 -16.69 -19.90
N THR A 111 6.05 -15.86 -20.93
CA THR A 111 5.48 -14.50 -20.97
C THR A 111 3.95 -14.53 -20.90
N LEU A 112 3.30 -15.38 -21.73
CA LEU A 112 1.85 -15.56 -21.66
C LEU A 112 1.41 -16.02 -20.27
N ALA A 113 2.14 -16.93 -19.66
CA ALA A 113 1.86 -17.45 -18.32
C ALA A 113 1.95 -16.32 -17.24
N ILE A 114 2.98 -15.51 -17.29
CA ILE A 114 3.18 -14.38 -16.34
C ILE A 114 2.00 -13.40 -16.43
N PHE A 115 1.57 -13.01 -17.62
CA PHE A 115 0.43 -12.11 -17.81
C PHE A 115 -0.92 -12.75 -17.47
N SER A 116 -1.03 -14.07 -17.47
CA SER A 116 -2.24 -14.77 -17.02
C SER A 116 -2.27 -15.01 -15.51
N ARG A 117 -1.19 -14.71 -14.77
CA ARG A 117 -1.05 -15.02 -13.34
C ARG A 117 -2.15 -14.44 -12.47
N ALA A 118 -2.60 -13.21 -12.73
CA ALA A 118 -3.68 -12.55 -12.00
C ALA A 118 -5.06 -13.19 -12.22
N PHE A 119 -5.19 -14.03 -13.25
CA PHE A 119 -6.46 -14.60 -13.73
C PHE A 119 -6.59 -16.11 -13.46
N ILE A 120 -5.70 -16.70 -12.62
CA ILE A 120 -5.72 -18.13 -12.31
C ILE A 120 -6.50 -18.39 -11.03
N ARG A 121 -7.28 -19.50 -11.04
CA ARG A 121 -7.97 -20.07 -9.91
C ARG A 121 -7.67 -21.57 -9.79
N ASN A 122 -8.25 -22.22 -8.77
CA ASN A 122 -7.97 -23.61 -8.43
C ASN A 122 -8.41 -24.66 -9.47
N GLU A 123 -9.17 -24.27 -10.50
CA GLU A 123 -9.64 -25.14 -11.57
C GLU A 123 -9.04 -24.76 -12.92
N LEU A 124 -8.51 -25.76 -13.65
CA LEU A 124 -7.88 -25.58 -14.96
C LEU A 124 -8.85 -24.99 -15.99
N ALA A 125 -10.04 -25.56 -16.11
CA ALA A 125 -11.05 -25.13 -17.10
C ALA A 125 -11.45 -23.67 -16.89
N TRP A 126 -11.66 -23.30 -15.63
CA TRP A 126 -12.01 -21.94 -15.24
C TRP A 126 -10.86 -20.95 -15.49
N SER A 127 -9.62 -21.33 -15.19
CA SER A 127 -8.43 -20.51 -15.43
C SER A 127 -8.20 -20.24 -16.92
N ILE A 128 -8.44 -21.23 -17.78
CA ILE A 128 -8.37 -21.09 -19.23
C ILE A 128 -9.47 -20.15 -19.73
N GLN A 129 -10.71 -20.37 -19.34
CA GLN A 129 -11.86 -19.59 -19.79
C GLN A 129 -11.76 -18.12 -19.35
N TYR A 130 -11.38 -17.90 -18.08
CA TYR A 130 -11.28 -16.54 -17.54
C TYR A 130 -10.09 -15.78 -18.14
N SER A 131 -8.93 -16.44 -18.30
CA SER A 131 -7.79 -15.82 -18.97
C SER A 131 -8.07 -15.51 -20.44
N ALA A 132 -8.86 -16.35 -21.14
CA ALA A 132 -9.32 -16.09 -22.49
C ALA A 132 -10.29 -14.90 -22.59
N SER A 133 -11.09 -14.63 -21.55
CA SER A 133 -12.00 -13.48 -21.51
C SER A 133 -11.24 -12.14 -21.39
N GLN A 134 -10.05 -12.14 -20.81
CA GLN A 134 -9.20 -10.95 -20.57
C GLN A 134 -8.25 -10.68 -21.75
N LYS A 135 -8.80 -10.53 -22.96
CA LYS A 135 -8.04 -10.41 -24.23
C LYS A 135 -7.00 -9.29 -24.24
N ALA A 136 -7.31 -8.14 -23.63
CA ALA A 136 -6.46 -6.94 -23.66
C ALA A 136 -5.33 -6.95 -22.61
N TYR A 137 -5.49 -7.70 -21.52
CA TYR A 137 -4.60 -7.64 -20.35
C TYR A 137 -3.93 -8.95 -20.02
N GLY A 138 -4.49 -10.09 -20.43
CA GLY A 138 -4.01 -11.43 -20.11
C GLY A 138 -3.18 -12.07 -21.21
N GLY A 139 -2.62 -13.25 -20.93
CA GLY A 139 -1.93 -14.11 -21.88
C GLY A 139 -2.86 -15.07 -22.64
N GLY A 140 -4.18 -14.87 -22.58
CA GLY A 140 -5.18 -15.71 -23.24
C GLY A 140 -5.32 -17.13 -22.67
N ALA A 141 -6.05 -17.97 -23.38
CA ALA A 141 -6.30 -19.37 -22.97
C ALA A 141 -4.99 -20.17 -22.77
N VAL A 142 -4.03 -20.00 -23.69
CA VAL A 142 -2.72 -20.68 -23.61
C VAL A 142 -1.94 -20.21 -22.38
N GLY A 143 -1.92 -18.89 -22.13
CA GLY A 143 -1.28 -18.33 -20.95
C GLY A 143 -1.90 -18.85 -19.65
N GLY A 144 -3.25 -18.93 -19.60
CA GLY A 144 -3.98 -19.49 -18.46
C GLY A 144 -3.60 -20.96 -18.18
N ALA A 145 -3.59 -21.80 -19.21
CA ALA A 145 -3.21 -23.20 -19.10
C ALA A 145 -1.74 -23.38 -18.65
N VAL A 146 -0.82 -22.72 -19.36
CA VAL A 146 0.63 -22.83 -19.06
C VAL A 146 0.94 -22.33 -17.64
N CYS A 147 0.33 -21.23 -17.24
CA CYS A 147 0.53 -20.70 -15.90
C CYS A 147 -0.03 -21.63 -14.82
N PHE A 148 -1.20 -22.22 -15.02
CA PHE A 148 -1.77 -23.20 -14.11
C PHE A 148 -0.80 -24.37 -13.84
N PHE A 149 -0.26 -24.96 -14.94
CA PHE A 149 0.70 -26.04 -14.82
C PHE A 149 2.03 -25.62 -14.21
N LEU A 150 2.60 -24.47 -14.62
CA LEU A 150 3.87 -24.00 -14.10
C LEU A 150 3.78 -23.64 -12.61
N VAL A 151 2.71 -22.95 -12.20
CA VAL A 151 2.51 -22.60 -10.80
C VAL A 151 2.25 -23.85 -9.95
N GLY A 152 1.51 -24.83 -10.47
CA GLY A 152 1.28 -26.10 -9.79
C GLY A 152 2.56 -26.93 -9.63
N LEU A 153 3.50 -26.88 -10.60
CA LEU A 153 4.71 -27.69 -10.60
C LEU A 153 5.88 -27.06 -9.83
N ILE A 154 6.12 -25.77 -10.03
CA ILE A 154 7.34 -25.07 -9.53
C ILE A 154 7.02 -23.82 -8.70
N GLY A 155 5.75 -23.54 -8.47
CA GLY A 155 5.31 -22.34 -7.75
C GLY A 155 5.53 -21.02 -8.51
N ASN A 156 5.11 -19.94 -7.90
CA ASN A 156 5.21 -18.60 -8.52
C ASN A 156 6.65 -18.16 -8.74
N LEU A 157 7.48 -18.34 -7.73
CA LEU A 157 8.91 -17.95 -7.80
C LEU A 157 9.65 -18.75 -8.86
N GLY A 158 9.38 -20.06 -8.96
CA GLY A 158 9.97 -20.94 -9.97
C GLY A 158 9.65 -20.50 -11.40
N MET A 159 8.43 -20.05 -11.68
CA MET A 159 8.05 -19.54 -13.00
C MET A 159 8.89 -18.30 -13.40
N TYR A 160 9.09 -17.34 -12.49
CA TYR A 160 9.93 -16.17 -12.75
C TYR A 160 11.42 -16.54 -12.93
N ILE A 161 11.91 -17.53 -12.18
CA ILE A 161 13.27 -18.04 -12.33
C ILE A 161 13.45 -18.68 -13.71
N VAL A 162 12.51 -19.51 -14.17
CA VAL A 162 12.56 -20.12 -15.53
C VAL A 162 12.55 -19.05 -16.60
N TYR A 163 11.76 -17.99 -16.44
CA TYR A 163 11.73 -16.86 -17.37
C TYR A 163 13.09 -16.14 -17.44
N ALA A 164 13.66 -15.78 -16.30
CA ALA A 164 14.94 -15.10 -16.22
C ALA A 164 16.08 -15.97 -16.81
N LEU A 165 16.11 -17.26 -16.48
CA LEU A 165 17.09 -18.19 -17.02
C LEU A 165 16.95 -18.39 -18.54
N SER A 166 15.73 -18.40 -19.07
CA SER A 166 15.48 -18.54 -20.52
C SER A 166 15.95 -17.32 -21.29
N ILE A 167 15.69 -16.10 -20.78
CA ILE A 167 16.20 -14.85 -21.35
C ILE A 167 17.73 -14.82 -21.28
N PHE A 168 18.29 -15.16 -20.14
CA PHE A 168 19.73 -15.23 -19.92
C PHE A 168 20.41 -16.18 -20.90
N ALA A 169 19.86 -17.40 -21.06
CA ALA A 169 20.37 -18.39 -22.03
C ALA A 169 20.30 -17.89 -23.47
N LEU A 170 19.23 -17.15 -23.85
CA LEU A 170 19.09 -16.56 -25.18
C LEU A 170 20.10 -15.44 -25.41
N ILE A 171 20.33 -14.58 -24.42
CA ILE A 171 21.33 -13.49 -24.52
C ILE A 171 22.73 -14.06 -24.74
N ILE A 172 23.12 -15.11 -24.00
CA ILE A 172 24.42 -15.77 -24.17
C ILE A 172 24.51 -16.42 -25.55
N ASP A 173 23.45 -17.11 -26.01
CA ASP A 173 23.47 -17.79 -27.31
C ASP A 173 23.48 -16.82 -28.50
N LEU A 174 23.05 -15.58 -28.33
CA LEU A 174 23.13 -14.48 -29.30
C LEU A 174 24.46 -13.72 -29.23
N SER A 175 25.14 -13.75 -28.07
CA SER A 175 26.42 -13.07 -27.90
C SER A 175 27.59 -13.88 -28.49
N PRO A 176 28.66 -13.23 -28.95
CA PRO A 176 29.88 -13.92 -29.37
C PRO A 176 30.71 -14.46 -28.19
N LEU A 177 30.24 -14.28 -26.95
CA LEU A 177 30.97 -14.66 -25.73
C LEU A 177 30.66 -16.11 -25.35
N SER A 178 31.70 -16.85 -24.90
CA SER A 178 31.51 -18.15 -24.28
C SER A 178 30.87 -17.97 -22.88
N TYR A 179 30.22 -19.04 -22.36
CA TYR A 179 29.64 -19.00 -21.01
C TYR A 179 30.70 -18.64 -19.93
N GLY A 180 31.95 -19.08 -20.10
CA GLY A 180 33.05 -18.77 -19.17
C GLY A 180 33.44 -17.28 -19.19
N ASP A 181 33.55 -16.69 -20.39
CA ASP A 181 33.91 -15.28 -20.56
C ASP A 181 32.81 -14.33 -20.07
N PHE A 182 31.54 -14.77 -20.20
CA PHE A 182 30.42 -14.01 -19.68
C PHE A 182 30.45 -13.95 -18.13
N PHE A 183 30.66 -15.10 -17.46
CA PHE A 183 30.74 -15.10 -16.00
C PHE A 183 31.92 -14.32 -15.45
N THR A 184 33.06 -14.31 -16.15
CA THR A 184 34.22 -13.47 -15.78
C THR A 184 33.90 -11.99 -15.90
N LYS A 185 33.28 -11.55 -17.00
CA LYS A 185 32.84 -10.15 -17.18
C LYS A 185 31.77 -9.73 -16.17
N VAL A 186 30.79 -10.62 -15.87
CA VAL A 186 29.78 -10.34 -14.85
C VAL A 186 30.44 -10.17 -13.48
N LYS A 187 31.40 -11.04 -13.11
CA LYS A 187 32.17 -10.91 -11.88
C LYS A 187 32.98 -9.61 -11.82
N GLU A 188 33.53 -9.16 -12.92
CA GLU A 188 34.25 -7.88 -13.03
C GLU A 188 33.30 -6.69 -12.83
N VAL A 189 32.13 -6.69 -13.48
CA VAL A 189 31.11 -5.65 -13.33
C VAL A 189 30.56 -5.59 -11.90
N PHE A 190 30.22 -6.74 -11.31
CA PHE A 190 29.82 -6.80 -9.90
C PHE A 190 30.94 -6.38 -8.96
N GLY A 191 32.18 -6.74 -9.26
CA GLY A 191 33.35 -6.28 -8.51
C GLY A 191 33.56 -4.75 -8.62
N ALA A 192 33.36 -4.17 -9.81
CA ALA A 192 33.42 -2.74 -10.02
C ALA A 192 32.27 -2.01 -9.31
N PHE A 193 31.06 -2.55 -9.39
CA PHE A 193 29.89 -2.01 -8.69
C PHE A 193 30.06 -2.09 -7.15
N GLY A 194 30.61 -3.21 -6.65
CA GLY A 194 30.94 -3.35 -5.22
C GLY A 194 32.01 -2.35 -4.75
N ARG A 195 33.01 -2.05 -5.60
CA ARG A 195 34.00 -0.99 -5.32
C ARG A 195 33.35 0.39 -5.33
N TYR A 196 32.46 0.66 -6.32
CA TYR A 196 31.72 1.92 -6.40
C TYR A 196 30.82 2.13 -5.17
N LEU A 197 30.04 1.11 -4.75
CA LEU A 197 29.24 1.17 -3.54
C LEU A 197 30.08 1.40 -2.27
N ARG A 198 31.24 0.73 -2.18
CA ARG A 198 32.15 0.89 -1.04
C ARG A 198 32.75 2.30 -0.98
N ASN A 199 33.10 2.88 -2.13
CA ASN A 199 33.60 4.25 -2.22
C ASN A 199 32.47 5.25 -1.91
N PHE A 200 31.28 5.05 -2.50
CA PHE A 200 30.10 5.87 -2.19
C PHE A 200 29.75 5.84 -0.70
N TYR A 201 29.79 4.65 -0.07
CA TYR A 201 29.54 4.51 1.37
C TYR A 201 30.64 5.20 2.21
N ARG A 202 31.87 5.16 1.76
CA ARG A 202 33.00 5.88 2.41
C ARG A 202 32.83 7.38 2.28
N ASP A 203 32.55 7.88 1.08
CA ASP A 203 32.32 9.29 0.82
C ASP A 203 31.10 9.83 1.59
N LEU A 204 30.08 8.99 1.76
CA LEU A 204 28.90 9.29 2.59
C LEU A 204 29.27 9.38 4.08
N MET A 205 30.06 8.43 4.59
CA MET A 205 30.53 8.45 5.99
C MET A 205 31.50 9.60 6.26
N ASP A 206 32.40 9.89 5.31
CA ASP A 206 33.33 11.03 5.39
C ASP A 206 32.60 12.39 5.33
N SER A 207 31.39 12.44 4.74
CA SER A 207 30.55 13.65 4.77
C SER A 207 29.84 13.83 6.11
N PHE A 208 29.47 12.75 6.80
CA PHE A 208 28.93 12.81 8.16
C PHE A 208 29.98 13.14 9.23
N ASP A 209 31.25 12.76 9.02
CA ASP A 209 32.36 13.09 9.92
C ASP A 209 32.88 14.55 9.76
N LYS A 210 32.47 15.26 8.72
CA LYS A 210 32.85 16.67 8.51
C LYS A 210 32.03 17.68 9.27
N ASP A 211 30.82 17.33 9.72
CA ASP A 211 29.95 18.24 10.45
C ASP A 211 30.20 18.24 11.98
N GLU A 212 31.13 17.40 12.50
CA GLU A 212 31.48 17.35 13.93
C GLU A 212 32.87 17.96 14.27
N LYS A 213 33.56 18.59 13.31
CA LYS A 213 34.91 19.17 13.56
C LYS A 213 35.04 20.61 13.09
N GLU A 214 34.25 21.49 13.64
CA GLU A 214 34.65 22.91 13.81
C GLU A 214 34.60 23.26 15.30
N ASP A 215 35.76 23.68 15.78
CA ASP A 215 36.17 24.26 17.09
C ASP A 215 36.92 23.34 18.03
N LEU A 216 38.27 23.35 17.84
CA LEU A 216 39.26 23.55 18.91
C LEU A 216 40.71 23.56 18.32
N PRO A 217 41.66 24.39 18.85
CA PRO A 217 42.89 24.79 18.14
C PRO A 217 44.03 23.76 18.22
N ARG A 218 44.75 23.67 17.09
CA ARG A 218 45.99 22.89 16.91
C ARG A 218 47.04 23.19 17.97
N LYS A 219 47.58 22.12 18.58
CA LYS A 219 48.97 22.06 19.05
C LYS A 219 49.68 20.90 18.37
N GLU A 220 50.73 21.27 17.64
CA GLU A 220 51.70 20.37 17.01
C GLU A 220 52.45 19.53 18.04
N THR A 221 52.55 18.21 17.82
CA THR A 221 53.71 17.45 18.26
C THR A 221 54.02 16.31 17.28
N LYS A 222 55.11 16.46 16.57
CA LYS A 222 55.84 15.40 15.84
C LYS A 222 56.39 14.36 16.78
N ARG A 223 56.26 13.09 16.45
CA ARG A 223 57.19 11.92 16.72
C ARG A 223 56.33 10.63 16.71
N LYS A 224 56.63 9.67 15.98
CA LYS A 224 57.67 8.81 15.49
C LYS A 224 56.99 7.63 14.77
N GLU A 225 57.24 7.42 13.50
CA GLU A 225 57.23 6.12 12.87
C GLU A 225 58.40 5.31 13.50
N GLU A 226 58.08 4.13 14.04
CA GLU A 226 58.93 2.95 14.22
C GLU A 226 58.21 2.04 15.23
N ASP A 227 57.78 0.90 14.74
CA ASP A 227 57.47 -0.39 15.40
C ASP A 227 56.13 -1.02 14.96
N LEU A 228 56.13 -1.46 13.69
CA LEU A 228 55.13 -2.42 13.21
C LEU A 228 55.85 -3.53 12.40
N GLY A 229 56.64 -4.29 13.10
CA GLY A 229 57.34 -5.41 12.52
C GLY A 229 57.76 -6.42 13.60
N LYS A 230 56.84 -7.08 14.25
CA LYS A 230 57.09 -8.27 15.09
C LYS A 230 55.83 -8.74 15.84
N ILE A 231 54.78 -9.13 15.13
CA ILE A 231 53.70 -10.01 15.65
C ILE A 231 53.10 -10.83 14.52
N GLU A 232 53.95 -11.52 13.75
CA GLU A 232 53.48 -12.49 12.71
C GLU A 232 54.23 -13.81 12.75
N GLU A 233 54.85 -14.17 13.88
CA GLU A 233 55.53 -15.45 14.03
C GLU A 233 55.21 -16.15 15.35
N ARG A 234 53.94 -16.35 15.71
CA ARG A 234 53.51 -17.27 16.78
C ARG A 234 52.07 -17.73 16.64
N ALA A 235 51.71 -18.31 15.50
CA ALA A 235 50.39 -18.99 15.34
C ALA A 235 50.45 -20.15 14.37
N THR A 236 51.53 -20.92 14.36
CA THR A 236 51.62 -22.17 13.59
C THR A 236 52.38 -23.22 14.37
N GLU A 237 51.83 -23.63 15.51
CA GLU A 237 52.20 -24.91 16.18
C GLU A 237 51.20 -25.16 17.32
N ALA A 238 50.01 -25.70 17.01
CA ALA A 238 49.15 -26.46 17.92
C ALA A 238 47.89 -26.93 17.18
N ASN A 239 48.08 -27.80 16.22
CA ASN A 239 47.00 -28.65 15.73
C ASN A 239 47.55 -30.08 15.66
N ASN A 240 47.29 -30.81 16.70
CA ASN A 240 46.99 -32.26 16.63
C ASN A 240 46.74 -32.79 18.05
N GLU A 241 45.75 -33.65 18.12
CA GLU A 241 45.30 -34.45 19.27
C GLU A 241 44.19 -33.83 20.13
N ASN A 242 42.95 -34.16 19.78
CA ASN A 242 42.05 -34.99 20.60
C ASN A 242 40.62 -34.96 20.08
N LEU A 243 40.26 -35.98 19.33
CA LEU A 243 38.90 -36.47 19.16
C LEU A 243 38.45 -37.06 20.49
N VAL A 244 37.64 -36.30 21.23
CA VAL A 244 36.89 -36.81 22.39
C VAL A 244 35.40 -36.56 22.13
N GLU A 245 34.66 -37.67 22.10
CA GLU A 245 33.20 -37.71 22.12
C GLU A 245 32.61 -36.75 23.17
N GLU A 246 31.96 -35.68 22.73
CA GLU A 246 31.13 -34.85 23.64
C GLU A 246 29.80 -35.53 23.91
N LYS A 247 29.72 -36.19 25.05
CA LYS A 247 28.49 -36.67 25.68
C LYS A 247 27.52 -35.48 25.83
N ARG A 248 26.31 -35.66 25.32
CA ARG A 248 25.16 -34.75 25.58
C ARG A 248 25.08 -34.49 27.08
N LYS A 249 25.25 -33.21 27.48
CA LYS A 249 25.00 -32.79 28.86
C LYS A 249 23.48 -32.91 29.16
N PRO A 250 23.12 -33.37 30.37
CA PRO A 250 21.71 -33.46 30.75
C PRO A 250 21.08 -32.08 30.82
N VAL A 251 19.82 -31.99 30.33
CA VAL A 251 18.96 -30.85 30.43
C VAL A 251 18.99 -30.35 31.88
N LYS A 252 19.47 -29.14 32.11
CA LYS A 252 19.38 -28.49 33.42
C LYS A 252 17.90 -28.30 33.73
N ASN A 253 17.45 -28.85 34.87
CA ASN A 253 16.17 -28.50 35.45
C ASN A 253 16.18 -26.99 35.67
N PHE A 254 15.35 -26.28 34.90
CA PHE A 254 15.11 -24.84 35.03
C PHE A 254 14.30 -24.65 36.33
N ASP A 255 14.90 -24.02 37.30
CA ASP A 255 14.31 -23.73 38.59
C ASP A 255 13.44 -22.45 38.45
N LEU A 256 12.16 -22.52 38.82
CA LEU A 256 11.22 -21.40 38.81
C LEU A 256 11.75 -20.17 39.58
N ASP A 257 12.61 -20.41 40.58
CA ASP A 257 13.23 -19.34 41.41
C ASP A 257 14.32 -18.56 40.66
N SER A 258 14.83 -19.04 39.52
CA SER A 258 15.87 -18.35 38.74
C SER A 258 15.32 -17.16 37.90
N LEU A 259 14.00 -17.04 37.74
CA LEU A 259 13.30 -15.91 37.13
C LEU A 259 12.95 -14.79 38.12
N GLY A 260 13.44 -14.90 39.37
CA GLY A 260 13.19 -13.92 40.45
C GLY A 260 13.59 -12.47 40.18
N ASP A 261 14.41 -12.24 39.13
CA ASP A 261 14.92 -10.92 38.78
C ASP A 261 14.17 -10.24 37.63
N ALA A 262 13.18 -10.89 36.98
CA ALA A 262 12.36 -10.24 35.97
C ALA A 262 11.29 -9.34 36.61
N LEU A 263 11.41 -8.03 36.41
CA LEU A 263 10.45 -7.05 36.93
C LEU A 263 9.12 -7.20 36.15
N VAL A 264 8.07 -7.62 36.85
CA VAL A 264 6.69 -7.64 36.33
C VAL A 264 6.05 -6.30 36.66
N ASN A 265 5.79 -5.51 35.65
CA ASN A 265 5.15 -4.20 35.78
C ASN A 265 3.64 -4.33 35.48
N ASN A 266 2.81 -4.21 36.54
CA ASN A 266 1.38 -4.05 36.46
C ASN A 266 1.03 -2.57 36.72
N TYR A 267 0.69 -1.82 35.68
CA TYR A 267 0.31 -0.42 35.83
C TYR A 267 -1.21 -0.32 36.11
N LYS A 268 -1.57 0.19 37.31
CA LYS A 268 -2.91 0.69 37.59
C LYS A 268 -2.91 2.21 37.41
N SER A 269 -3.68 2.73 36.45
CA SER A 269 -3.82 4.17 36.26
C SER A 269 -4.54 4.81 37.46
N ARG A 270 -4.06 6.00 37.86
CA ARG A 270 -4.68 6.77 38.93
C ARG A 270 -6.02 7.32 38.46
N GLN A 271 -7.12 6.83 39.01
CA GLN A 271 -8.47 7.34 38.73
C GLN A 271 -8.75 8.61 39.54
N VAL A 272 -9.35 9.59 38.93
CA VAL A 272 -9.85 10.81 39.58
C VAL A 272 -11.28 10.53 40.09
N LYS A 273 -11.69 11.10 41.23
CA LYS A 273 -13.04 10.89 41.74
C LYS A 273 -14.07 11.47 40.73
N LEU A 274 -15.19 10.77 40.54
CA LEU A 274 -16.26 11.14 39.60
C LEU A 274 -16.82 12.56 39.86
N SER A 275 -16.81 13.01 41.15
CA SER A 275 -17.19 14.35 41.54
C SER A 275 -16.34 15.45 40.88
N ASP A 276 -15.02 15.22 40.75
CA ASP A 276 -14.07 16.17 40.21
C ASP A 276 -14.20 16.28 38.66
N PHE A 277 -14.67 15.21 38.03
CA PHE A 277 -14.97 15.19 36.60
C PHE A 277 -16.15 16.14 36.27
N ASN A 278 -17.26 15.99 37.00
CA ASN A 278 -18.47 16.78 36.77
C ASN A 278 -18.31 18.27 37.14
N GLU A 279 -17.53 18.61 38.16
CA GLU A 279 -17.29 20.00 38.55
C GLU A 279 -16.34 20.72 37.61
N ASN A 280 -15.28 20.08 37.12
CA ASN A 280 -14.33 20.73 36.22
C ASN A 280 -14.93 21.03 34.82
N PHE A 281 -15.90 20.23 34.35
CA PHE A 281 -16.57 20.44 33.07
C PHE A 281 -17.72 21.46 33.12
N ARG A 282 -18.38 21.63 34.25
CA ARG A 282 -19.49 22.57 34.40
C ARG A 282 -19.10 24.05 34.54
N ARG A 283 -17.84 24.35 34.86
CA ARG A 283 -17.42 25.69 35.28
C ARG A 283 -16.98 26.66 34.18
N GLU A 284 -16.72 26.21 32.97
CA GLU A 284 -16.03 27.07 31.99
C GLU A 284 -16.85 27.58 30.80
N PHE A 285 -17.97 26.95 30.42
CA PHE A 285 -18.56 27.24 29.12
C PHE A 285 -20.10 27.26 29.11
N GLY A 286 -20.71 28.43 29.23
CA GLY A 286 -22.01 28.83 28.72
C GLY A 286 -23.18 27.80 28.76
N ASP A 287 -24.21 28.05 27.94
CA ASP A 287 -25.48 27.31 27.89
C ASP A 287 -25.45 25.88 27.33
N TYR A 288 -24.26 25.24 27.16
CA TYR A 288 -24.18 23.87 26.66
C TYR A 288 -24.29 22.84 27.82
N ASN A 289 -25.26 21.93 27.70
CA ASN A 289 -25.46 20.85 28.65
C ASN A 289 -24.60 19.62 28.26
N TYR A 290 -23.48 19.42 28.97
CA TYR A 290 -22.60 18.26 28.76
C TYR A 290 -23.26 16.94 29.16
N PRO A 291 -23.00 15.84 28.42
CA PRO A 291 -23.52 14.53 28.79
C PRO A 291 -22.88 14.01 30.11
N SER A 292 -23.68 13.28 30.92
CA SER A 292 -23.14 12.65 32.15
C SER A 292 -22.22 11.49 31.80
N ILE A 293 -21.13 11.33 32.57
CA ILE A 293 -20.23 10.19 32.47
C ILE A 293 -20.93 8.85 32.83
N ASP A 294 -22.04 8.92 33.58
CA ASP A 294 -22.80 7.74 33.99
C ASP A 294 -23.60 7.09 32.85
N LEU A 295 -23.67 7.78 31.68
CA LEU A 295 -24.20 7.18 30.46
C LEU A 295 -23.24 6.14 29.84
N LEU A 296 -22.01 6.09 30.31
CA LEU A 296 -21.00 5.13 29.88
C LEU A 296 -20.88 4.00 30.89
N GLU A 297 -20.76 2.78 30.42
CA GLU A 297 -20.64 1.57 31.23
C GLU A 297 -19.23 1.46 31.88
N ASP A 298 -19.22 0.97 33.12
CA ASP A 298 -17.99 0.59 33.80
C ASP A 298 -17.64 -0.86 33.43
N ARG A 299 -16.53 -1.05 32.71
CA ARG A 299 -16.11 -2.33 32.16
C ARG A 299 -14.84 -2.88 32.84
N ASN A 300 -14.56 -2.42 34.07
CA ASN A 300 -13.44 -2.89 34.87
C ASN A 300 -13.73 -4.33 35.38
N GLU A 301 -13.64 -5.33 34.49
CA GLU A 301 -13.56 -6.71 34.92
C GLU A 301 -12.11 -7.00 35.35
N ASP A 302 -11.91 -7.53 36.56
CA ASP A 302 -10.62 -8.00 37.07
C ASP A 302 -10.16 -9.24 36.24
N GLY A 303 -9.78 -8.99 35.00
CA GLY A 303 -9.27 -10.00 34.06
C GLY A 303 -7.78 -10.22 34.16
N GLY A 304 -7.19 -10.07 35.35
CA GLY A 304 -5.73 -10.20 35.54
C GLY A 304 -5.18 -11.51 34.98
N VAL A 305 -4.13 -11.42 34.16
CA VAL A 305 -3.37 -12.60 33.73
C VAL A 305 -2.70 -13.21 34.95
N ASP A 306 -2.76 -14.54 35.13
CA ASP A 306 -2.12 -15.22 36.27
C ASP A 306 -0.59 -15.09 36.18
N ASP A 307 0.02 -14.57 37.22
CA ASP A 307 1.50 -14.41 37.34
C ASP A 307 2.24 -15.71 37.03
N LYS A 308 1.65 -16.85 37.35
CA LYS A 308 2.23 -18.16 37.06
C LYS A 308 2.26 -18.45 35.57
N GLU A 309 1.18 -18.12 34.86
CA GLU A 309 1.08 -18.26 33.40
C GLU A 309 2.10 -17.35 32.69
N ILE A 310 2.22 -16.09 33.14
CA ILE A 310 3.18 -15.13 32.59
C ILE A 310 4.62 -15.67 32.68
N ARG A 311 5.00 -16.24 33.83
CA ARG A 311 6.34 -16.81 34.04
C ARG A 311 6.55 -18.07 33.23
N GLN A 312 5.55 -18.95 33.10
CA GLN A 312 5.65 -20.15 32.25
C GLN A 312 5.89 -19.78 30.79
N ARG A 313 5.21 -18.77 30.28
CA ARG A 313 5.41 -18.28 28.91
C ARG A 313 6.80 -17.67 28.72
N ALA A 314 7.35 -16.97 29.70
CA ALA A 314 8.71 -16.46 29.64
C ALA A 314 9.74 -17.60 29.53
N ILE A 315 9.59 -18.66 30.30
CA ILE A 315 10.43 -19.87 30.24
C ILE A 315 10.32 -20.52 28.85
N ALA A 316 9.10 -20.72 28.35
CA ALA A 316 8.85 -21.33 27.04
C ALA A 316 9.50 -20.52 25.91
N ILE A 317 9.53 -19.17 26.02
CA ILE A 317 10.24 -18.31 25.05
C ILE A 317 11.74 -18.58 25.11
N GLU A 318 12.34 -18.60 26.30
CA GLU A 318 13.78 -18.84 26.47
C GLU A 318 14.18 -20.24 26.00
N GLU A 319 13.44 -21.27 26.37
CA GLU A 319 13.67 -22.66 25.93
C GLU A 319 13.55 -22.83 24.41
N THR A 320 12.55 -22.19 23.80
CA THR A 320 12.39 -22.22 22.35
C THR A 320 13.58 -21.58 21.65
N LEU A 321 14.01 -20.40 22.08
CA LEU A 321 15.18 -19.73 21.51
C LEU A 321 16.46 -20.54 21.68
N ASP A 322 16.67 -21.15 22.87
CA ASP A 322 17.84 -22.02 23.15
C ASP A 322 17.86 -23.24 22.22
N SER A 323 16.70 -23.85 21.96
CA SER A 323 16.57 -24.99 21.03
C SER A 323 17.01 -24.67 19.60
N PHE A 324 16.91 -23.38 19.18
CA PHE A 324 17.39 -22.88 17.91
C PHE A 324 18.81 -22.26 17.98
N GLY A 325 19.51 -22.45 19.11
CA GLY A 325 20.87 -21.94 19.32
C GLY A 325 20.93 -20.42 19.42
N ILE A 326 19.91 -19.79 20.02
CA ILE A 326 19.82 -18.36 20.27
C ILE A 326 19.80 -18.12 21.76
N ASP A 327 20.93 -17.68 22.32
CA ASP A 327 21.01 -17.30 23.73
C ASP A 327 20.38 -15.93 23.99
N GLY A 328 19.45 -15.86 24.93
CA GLY A 328 18.81 -14.64 25.38
C GLY A 328 18.04 -14.86 26.67
N LYS A 329 17.84 -13.79 27.45
CA LYS A 329 17.07 -13.85 28.70
C LYS A 329 15.97 -12.79 28.70
N VAL A 330 14.80 -13.17 29.19
CA VAL A 330 13.70 -12.25 29.47
C VAL A 330 14.06 -11.45 30.75
N VAL A 331 14.20 -10.13 30.59
CA VAL A 331 14.63 -9.24 31.66
C VAL A 331 13.49 -8.40 32.24
N GLN A 332 12.44 -8.18 31.50
CA GLN A 332 11.26 -7.40 31.90
C GLN A 332 10.02 -7.96 31.24
N ILE A 333 8.90 -7.90 31.93
CA ILE A 333 7.59 -8.33 31.43
C ILE A 333 6.60 -7.20 31.70
N ASP A 334 6.04 -6.63 30.63
CA ASP A 334 5.02 -5.59 30.70
C ASP A 334 3.66 -6.20 30.32
N VAL A 335 2.72 -6.23 31.27
CA VAL A 335 1.40 -6.81 31.11
C VAL A 335 0.43 -5.73 30.66
N GLY A 336 -0.08 -5.88 29.43
CA GLY A 336 -1.09 -5.00 28.85
C GLY A 336 -2.47 -5.62 28.79
N PRO A 337 -3.48 -4.87 28.32
CA PRO A 337 -4.88 -5.32 28.31
C PRO A 337 -5.13 -6.50 27.37
N THR A 338 -4.44 -6.59 26.25
CA THR A 338 -4.66 -7.62 25.23
C THR A 338 -3.41 -8.42 24.89
N VAL A 339 -2.24 -7.89 25.18
CA VAL A 339 -0.95 -8.54 24.93
C VAL A 339 -0.01 -8.32 26.10
N THR A 340 0.84 -9.30 26.37
CA THR A 340 1.96 -9.18 27.28
C THR A 340 3.25 -9.07 26.47
N CYS A 341 4.08 -8.07 26.78
CA CYS A 341 5.37 -7.85 26.14
C CYS A 341 6.50 -8.42 27.00
N TYR A 342 7.21 -9.40 26.45
CA TYR A 342 8.41 -9.99 27.05
C TYR A 342 9.64 -9.30 26.45
N GLU A 343 10.37 -8.55 27.28
CA GLU A 343 11.61 -7.89 26.85
C GLU A 343 12.78 -8.87 26.94
N LEU A 344 13.21 -9.35 25.79
CA LEU A 344 14.34 -10.26 25.67
C LEU A 344 15.64 -9.49 25.47
N LYS A 345 16.63 -9.77 26.28
CA LYS A 345 18.03 -9.31 26.13
C LYS A 345 18.84 -10.40 25.44
N PRO A 346 19.12 -10.27 24.12
CA PRO A 346 19.94 -11.26 23.43
C PRO A 346 21.41 -11.18 23.89
N GLN A 347 22.12 -12.31 23.87
CA GLN A 347 23.56 -12.31 24.09
C GLN A 347 24.33 -11.60 22.98
N ARG A 348 25.57 -11.18 23.32
CA ARG A 348 26.45 -10.53 22.34
C ARG A 348 26.76 -11.46 21.17
N GLY A 349 26.62 -10.97 19.94
CA GLY A 349 26.84 -11.72 18.71
C GLY A 349 25.58 -12.36 18.10
N VAL A 350 24.45 -12.38 18.82
CA VAL A 350 23.17 -12.85 18.26
C VAL A 350 22.63 -11.79 17.27
N LYS A 351 22.37 -12.23 16.02
CA LYS A 351 21.74 -11.38 15.01
C LYS A 351 20.24 -11.24 15.30
N VAL A 352 19.75 -10.03 15.41
CA VAL A 352 18.32 -9.71 15.65
C VAL A 352 17.40 -10.39 14.62
N SER A 353 17.81 -10.47 13.36
CA SER A 353 17.04 -11.14 12.31
C SER A 353 16.78 -12.63 12.58
N LYS A 354 17.67 -13.33 13.31
CA LYS A 354 17.43 -14.71 13.70
C LYS A 354 16.22 -14.83 14.64
N ILE A 355 16.11 -13.90 15.60
CA ILE A 355 14.99 -13.87 16.55
C ILE A 355 13.69 -13.53 15.82
N VAL A 356 13.71 -12.51 14.94
CA VAL A 356 12.52 -12.07 14.19
C VAL A 356 11.97 -13.18 13.29
N ASN A 357 12.85 -13.99 12.69
CA ASN A 357 12.46 -15.10 11.81
C ASN A 357 11.79 -16.27 12.56
N LEU A 358 11.99 -16.37 13.87
CA LEU A 358 11.37 -17.42 14.71
C LEU A 358 9.97 -17.03 15.23
N SER A 359 9.35 -15.97 14.69
CA SER A 359 8.03 -15.52 15.16
C SER A 359 6.96 -16.62 15.10
N ASP A 360 7.00 -17.46 14.08
CA ASP A 360 6.01 -18.52 13.85
C ASP A 360 6.33 -19.77 14.71
N ASP A 361 7.62 -20.07 14.91
CA ASP A 361 8.07 -21.14 15.80
C ASP A 361 7.74 -20.84 17.27
N LEU A 362 7.95 -19.57 17.68
CA LEU A 362 7.55 -19.08 19.00
C LEU A 362 6.04 -19.09 19.19
N ALA A 363 5.27 -18.71 18.15
CA ALA A 363 3.81 -18.78 18.20
C ALA A 363 3.30 -20.21 18.37
N LEU A 364 3.94 -21.18 17.68
CA LEU A 364 3.64 -22.59 17.83
C LEU A 364 3.97 -23.10 19.23
N ALA A 365 5.15 -22.77 19.77
CA ALA A 365 5.59 -23.18 21.10
C ALA A 365 4.69 -22.66 22.23
N LEU A 366 4.16 -21.43 22.06
CA LEU A 366 3.25 -20.78 22.99
C LEU A 366 1.77 -21.05 22.73
N ALA A 367 1.46 -21.88 21.72
CA ALA A 367 0.09 -22.22 21.29
C ALA A 367 -0.80 -20.98 21.05
N THR A 368 -0.22 -19.90 20.45
CA THR A 368 -0.93 -18.65 20.18
C THR A 368 -1.19 -18.46 18.69
N SER A 369 -2.19 -17.65 18.33
CA SER A 369 -2.58 -17.38 16.94
C SER A 369 -1.54 -16.54 16.16
N GLY A 370 -0.58 -15.91 16.84
CA GLY A 370 0.48 -15.13 16.24
C GLY A 370 1.22 -14.28 17.28
N ILE A 371 2.46 -13.98 16.97
CA ILE A 371 3.34 -13.16 17.81
C ILE A 371 3.87 -12.00 16.98
N ARG A 372 3.96 -10.81 17.59
CA ARG A 372 4.66 -9.67 16.98
C ARG A 372 5.99 -9.46 17.69
N ILE A 373 7.07 -9.35 16.91
CA ILE A 373 8.41 -9.09 17.44
C ILE A 373 8.81 -7.65 17.11
N LEU A 374 9.09 -6.85 18.15
CA LEU A 374 9.57 -5.49 18.03
C LEU A 374 11.09 -5.46 18.29
N ALA A 375 11.86 -5.23 17.24
CA ALA A 375 13.31 -5.36 17.32
C ALA A 375 14.05 -4.23 16.60
N PRO A 376 14.82 -3.40 17.34
CA PRO A 376 14.86 -3.27 18.80
C PRO A 376 13.67 -2.49 19.38
N ILE A 377 13.45 -2.59 20.69
CA ILE A 377 12.53 -1.68 21.41
C ILE A 377 13.13 -0.27 21.35
N PRO A 378 12.36 0.77 21.01
CA PRO A 378 12.86 2.15 20.99
C PRO A 378 13.51 2.56 22.31
N GLY A 379 14.76 3.06 22.25
CA GLY A 379 15.52 3.48 23.43
C GLY A 379 16.12 2.36 24.26
N LYS A 380 15.91 1.07 23.91
CA LYS A 380 16.45 -0.09 24.64
C LYS A 380 17.24 -1.02 23.71
N SER A 381 18.26 -1.70 24.25
CA SER A 381 19.01 -2.75 23.54
C SER A 381 18.34 -4.14 23.64
N HIS A 382 17.03 -4.18 23.79
CA HIS A 382 16.22 -5.36 23.98
C HIS A 382 15.30 -5.61 22.77
N VAL A 383 14.82 -6.83 22.64
CA VAL A 383 13.82 -7.27 21.66
C VAL A 383 12.51 -7.50 22.41
N GLY A 384 11.43 -6.85 22.01
CA GLY A 384 10.08 -7.07 22.56
C GLY A 384 9.38 -8.20 21.83
N ILE A 385 8.93 -9.20 22.56
CA ILE A 385 8.11 -10.31 22.06
C ILE A 385 6.70 -10.11 22.63
N GLU A 386 5.79 -9.66 21.77
CA GLU A 386 4.41 -9.36 22.15
C GLU A 386 3.54 -10.62 21.94
N VAL A 387 3.09 -11.21 23.03
CA VAL A 387 2.30 -12.45 23.08
C VAL A 387 0.85 -12.11 23.46
N PRO A 388 -0.17 -12.58 22.72
CA PRO A 388 -1.56 -12.38 23.06
C PRO A 388 -1.91 -12.97 24.43
N ASN A 389 -2.71 -12.24 25.21
CA ASN A 389 -3.26 -12.73 26.47
C ASN A 389 -4.41 -13.71 26.18
N ASP A 390 -4.58 -14.76 26.96
CA ASP A 390 -5.72 -15.68 26.83
C ASP A 390 -7.03 -14.98 27.22
N LYS A 391 -7.00 -14.22 28.30
CA LYS A 391 -8.10 -13.33 28.68
C LYS A 391 -7.73 -11.90 28.28
N LYS A 392 -8.54 -11.32 27.39
CA LYS A 392 -8.36 -9.95 26.89
C LYS A 392 -9.24 -9.01 27.70
N GLU A 393 -8.67 -7.96 28.22
CA GLU A 393 -9.37 -6.88 28.91
C GLU A 393 -9.96 -5.91 27.88
N VAL A 394 -11.23 -5.51 28.07
CA VAL A 394 -11.87 -4.46 27.28
C VAL A 394 -11.54 -3.10 27.91
N VAL A 395 -10.89 -2.23 27.16
CA VAL A 395 -10.55 -0.87 27.62
C VAL A 395 -11.79 0.01 27.46
N GLY A 396 -12.57 0.20 28.52
CA GLY A 396 -13.80 1.03 28.48
C GLY A 396 -13.50 2.52 28.29
N LEU A 397 -14.34 3.23 27.51
CA LEU A 397 -14.19 4.67 27.30
C LEU A 397 -14.32 5.46 28.61
N LYS A 398 -15.24 5.04 29.52
CA LYS A 398 -15.41 5.63 30.85
C LYS A 398 -14.11 5.63 31.65
N GLU A 399 -13.34 4.55 31.61
CA GLU A 399 -12.08 4.44 32.31
C GLU A 399 -11.07 5.49 31.82
N ILE A 400 -10.96 5.66 30.48
CA ILE A 400 -10.04 6.64 29.90
C ILE A 400 -10.47 8.07 30.23
N PHE A 401 -11.77 8.38 30.15
CA PHE A 401 -12.33 9.69 30.50
C PHE A 401 -12.11 10.04 31.97
N SER A 402 -12.23 9.05 32.86
CA SER A 402 -11.99 9.23 34.31
C SER A 402 -10.51 9.30 34.70
N SER A 403 -9.59 9.12 33.74
CA SER A 403 -8.16 9.20 34.02
C SER A 403 -7.69 10.64 34.21
N GLU A 404 -6.69 10.82 35.10
CA GLU A 404 -6.05 12.13 35.31
C GLU A 404 -5.46 12.70 34.01
N LYS A 405 -4.94 11.83 33.14
CA LYS A 405 -4.35 12.24 31.85
C LYS A 405 -5.37 12.87 30.89
N PHE A 406 -6.62 12.39 30.91
CA PHE A 406 -7.68 12.96 30.08
C PHE A 406 -8.27 14.21 30.72
N VAL A 407 -8.64 14.15 32.01
CA VAL A 407 -9.28 15.26 32.75
C VAL A 407 -8.38 16.48 32.77
N LYS A 408 -7.10 16.34 33.15
CA LYS A 408 -6.12 17.43 33.25
C LYS A 408 -5.37 17.70 31.93
N SER A 409 -5.84 17.17 30.83
CA SER A 409 -5.21 17.39 29.53
C SER A 409 -5.22 18.88 29.17
N LYS A 410 -4.04 19.41 28.84
CA LYS A 410 -3.86 20.79 28.35
C LYS A 410 -4.00 20.93 26.84
N TYR A 411 -4.34 19.85 26.16
CA TYR A 411 -4.55 19.87 24.72
C TYR A 411 -5.82 20.60 24.34
N LYS A 412 -5.85 21.17 23.15
CA LYS A 412 -7.00 21.93 22.65
C LYS A 412 -8.17 21.01 22.31
N ILE A 413 -7.91 19.91 21.60
CA ILE A 413 -8.92 18.91 21.25
C ILE A 413 -8.37 17.51 21.58
N PRO A 414 -8.34 17.14 22.89
CA PRO A 414 -7.89 15.81 23.30
C PRO A 414 -8.92 14.75 22.95
N PHE A 415 -8.44 13.55 22.63
CA PHE A 415 -9.30 12.38 22.51
C PHE A 415 -8.69 11.15 23.20
N ALA A 416 -9.60 10.29 23.67
CA ALA A 416 -9.27 9.02 24.31
C ALA A 416 -8.79 8.02 23.25
N MET A 417 -7.49 7.71 23.23
CA MET A 417 -6.95 6.75 22.29
C MET A 417 -7.08 5.31 22.82
N GLY A 418 -6.79 5.07 24.10
CA GLY A 418 -6.85 3.75 24.72
C GLY A 418 -5.75 3.53 25.75
N LYS A 419 -5.21 2.29 25.81
CA LYS A 419 -4.08 1.90 26.65
C LYS A 419 -2.90 1.38 25.82
N SER A 420 -1.68 1.66 26.27
CA SER A 420 -0.45 1.10 25.71
C SER A 420 -0.30 -0.39 26.03
N ILE A 421 0.71 -1.03 25.44
CA ILE A 421 1.08 -2.42 25.79
C ILE A 421 1.57 -2.59 27.23
N SER A 422 1.92 -1.50 27.94
CA SER A 422 2.25 -1.50 29.37
C SER A 422 1.06 -1.16 30.26
N GLY A 423 -0.16 -1.04 29.72
CA GLY A 423 -1.37 -0.71 30.47
C GLY A 423 -1.57 0.79 30.75
N ASP A 424 -0.66 1.66 30.31
CA ASP A 424 -0.76 3.11 30.51
C ASP A 424 -1.87 3.72 29.65
N VAL A 425 -2.69 4.59 30.24
CA VAL A 425 -3.66 5.39 29.49
C VAL A 425 -2.95 6.28 28.48
N VAL A 426 -3.41 6.24 27.23
CA VAL A 426 -2.92 7.07 26.12
C VAL A 426 -4.01 8.05 25.70
N VAL A 427 -3.71 9.33 25.85
CA VAL A 427 -4.55 10.44 25.36
C VAL A 427 -3.76 11.18 24.30
N SER A 428 -4.35 11.36 23.13
CA SER A 428 -3.76 12.15 22.06
C SER A 428 -4.57 13.41 21.82
N ALA A 429 -4.19 14.20 20.82
CA ALA A 429 -4.87 15.45 20.49
C ALA A 429 -4.89 15.68 18.98
N ILE A 430 -6.03 16.18 18.48
CA ILE A 430 -6.22 16.41 17.05
C ILE A 430 -5.25 17.49 16.54
N GLU A 431 -5.00 18.55 17.32
CA GLU A 431 -4.06 19.61 16.92
C GLU A 431 -2.60 19.14 16.81
N LYS A 432 -2.22 18.03 17.49
CA LYS A 432 -0.90 17.39 17.33
C LYS A 432 -0.84 16.52 16.07
N MET A 433 -1.99 16.00 15.67
CA MET A 433 -2.19 15.22 14.45
C MET A 433 -3.18 15.97 13.57
N PRO A 434 -2.79 17.09 12.96
CA PRO A 434 -3.74 18.02 12.33
C PRO A 434 -4.61 17.32 11.29
N HIS A 435 -4.09 16.25 10.70
CA HIS A 435 -4.83 15.36 9.82
C HIS A 435 -4.45 13.92 10.18
N LEU A 436 -5.47 13.05 10.26
CA LEU A 436 -5.35 11.67 10.71
C LEU A 436 -5.97 10.73 9.66
N LEU A 437 -5.20 9.74 9.25
CA LEU A 437 -5.69 8.62 8.46
C LEU A 437 -5.96 7.42 9.37
N VAL A 438 -7.16 6.85 9.29
CA VAL A 438 -7.58 5.67 10.07
C VAL A 438 -7.97 4.55 9.10
N SER A 439 -7.33 3.40 9.19
CA SER A 439 -7.69 2.29 8.30
C SER A 439 -7.68 0.94 9.02
N GLY A 440 -8.43 -0.03 8.48
CA GLY A 440 -8.50 -1.39 9.01
C GLY A 440 -9.63 -2.19 8.38
N ALA A 441 -9.56 -3.52 8.48
CA ALA A 441 -10.59 -4.41 7.98
C ALA A 441 -11.93 -4.25 8.74
N THR A 442 -13.01 -4.71 8.16
CA THR A 442 -14.33 -4.71 8.82
C THR A 442 -14.27 -5.46 10.16
N GLY A 443 -14.81 -4.88 11.21
CA GLY A 443 -14.79 -5.46 12.57
C GLY A 443 -13.45 -5.36 13.30
N SER A 444 -12.46 -4.65 12.74
CA SER A 444 -11.15 -4.47 13.39
C SER A 444 -11.16 -3.43 14.52
N GLY A 445 -12.14 -2.50 14.54
CA GLY A 445 -12.29 -1.44 15.54
C GLY A 445 -12.25 -0.01 14.95
N LYS A 446 -12.21 0.16 13.62
CA LYS A 446 -12.20 1.46 12.93
C LYS A 446 -13.35 2.37 13.35
N SER A 447 -14.61 1.89 13.23
CA SER A 447 -15.81 2.66 13.55
C SER A 447 -15.88 3.01 15.03
N VAL A 448 -15.50 2.08 15.92
CA VAL A 448 -15.39 2.35 17.36
C VAL A 448 -14.38 3.48 17.64
N CYS A 449 -13.23 3.49 16.97
CA CYS A 449 -12.24 4.58 17.12
C CYS A 449 -12.81 5.93 16.67
N ILE A 450 -13.54 5.98 15.57
CA ILE A 450 -14.22 7.21 15.11
C ILE A 450 -15.24 7.66 16.15
N ASN A 451 -16.05 6.73 16.67
CA ASN A 451 -17.00 7.03 17.75
C ASN A 451 -16.28 7.53 19.00
N THR A 452 -15.16 6.94 19.41
CA THR A 452 -14.40 7.45 20.58
C THR A 452 -13.83 8.85 20.38
N ILE A 453 -13.45 9.21 19.15
CA ILE A 453 -13.01 10.58 18.81
C ILE A 453 -14.18 11.56 18.93
N ILE A 454 -15.33 11.25 18.32
CA ILE A 454 -16.53 12.09 18.39
C ILE A 454 -16.99 12.23 19.83
N MET A 455 -17.09 11.12 20.57
CA MET A 455 -17.48 11.12 22.00
C MET A 455 -16.52 11.97 22.84
N SER A 456 -15.22 11.91 22.55
CA SER A 456 -14.22 12.74 23.27
C SER A 456 -14.48 14.24 23.05
N ILE A 457 -14.91 14.63 21.85
CA ILE A 457 -15.30 16.02 21.53
C ILE A 457 -16.58 16.39 22.28
N LEU A 458 -17.61 15.55 22.21
CA LEU A 458 -18.91 15.82 22.83
C LEU A 458 -18.84 15.94 24.36
N TYR A 459 -17.94 15.19 25.00
CA TYR A 459 -17.76 15.25 26.45
C TYR A 459 -16.87 16.42 26.91
N LYS A 460 -16.03 16.99 26.04
CA LYS A 460 -15.01 17.97 26.45
C LYS A 460 -15.21 19.37 25.88
N HIS A 461 -15.94 19.51 24.78
CA HIS A 461 -16.08 20.78 24.07
C HIS A 461 -17.53 21.15 23.83
N SER A 462 -17.81 22.45 23.88
CA SER A 462 -19.08 23.02 23.47
C SER A 462 -19.16 23.20 21.95
N PRO A 463 -20.34 23.33 21.36
CA PRO A 463 -20.51 23.66 19.93
C PRO A 463 -19.84 24.98 19.51
N ASN A 464 -19.57 25.88 20.45
CA ASN A 464 -18.87 27.15 20.22
C ASN A 464 -17.35 26.97 20.13
N ASP A 465 -16.81 25.86 20.67
CA ASP A 465 -15.38 25.55 20.63
C ASP A 465 -15.02 24.69 19.46
N VAL A 466 -15.85 23.65 19.19
CA VAL A 466 -15.60 22.65 18.14
C VAL A 466 -16.86 22.36 17.37
N LYS A 467 -16.80 22.46 16.06
CA LYS A 467 -17.85 22.05 15.13
C LYS A 467 -17.41 20.82 14.34
N LEU A 468 -18.39 20.01 13.95
CA LEU A 468 -18.20 18.77 13.22
C LEU A 468 -18.81 18.86 11.81
N LEU A 469 -18.09 18.36 10.81
CA LEU A 469 -18.58 18.07 9.47
C LEU A 469 -18.40 16.57 9.24
N LEU A 470 -19.52 15.83 9.15
CA LEU A 470 -19.52 14.38 9.06
C LEU A 470 -19.94 13.91 7.67
N VAL A 471 -19.17 13.00 7.08
CA VAL A 471 -19.43 12.41 5.77
C VAL A 471 -19.50 10.88 5.91
N ASP A 472 -20.68 10.31 5.60
CA ASP A 472 -20.97 8.88 5.69
C ASP A 472 -21.68 8.40 4.42
N PRO A 473 -20.94 8.04 3.36
CA PRO A 473 -21.52 7.59 2.09
C PRO A 473 -22.36 6.31 2.21
N LYS A 474 -22.17 5.55 3.29
CA LYS A 474 -22.86 4.25 3.52
C LYS A 474 -24.14 4.37 4.34
N VAL A 475 -24.37 5.52 4.99
CA VAL A 475 -25.54 5.76 5.86
C VAL A 475 -25.65 4.76 7.02
N VAL A 476 -24.54 4.33 7.60
CA VAL A 476 -24.50 3.28 8.61
C VAL A 476 -23.94 3.77 9.94
N GLU A 477 -22.76 4.40 9.93
CA GLU A 477 -21.96 4.60 11.13
C GLU A 477 -22.20 5.98 11.78
N LEU A 478 -22.32 7.05 10.98
CA LEU A 478 -22.35 8.43 11.50
C LEU A 478 -23.74 9.06 11.52
N SER A 479 -24.74 8.45 10.87
CA SER A 479 -26.10 8.99 10.78
C SER A 479 -26.79 9.15 12.15
N ILE A 480 -26.35 8.42 13.16
CA ILE A 480 -26.83 8.50 14.55
C ILE A 480 -26.59 9.90 15.15
N TYR A 481 -25.53 10.60 14.72
CA TYR A 481 -25.16 11.92 15.22
C TYR A 481 -26.00 13.05 14.63
N ASN A 482 -26.88 12.80 13.64
CA ASN A 482 -27.76 13.86 13.12
C ASN A 482 -28.56 14.52 14.26
N GLY A 483 -28.59 15.85 14.29
CA GLY A 483 -29.30 16.62 15.27
C GLY A 483 -28.51 16.98 16.54
N ILE A 484 -27.20 16.69 16.63
CA ILE A 484 -26.38 17.27 17.71
C ILE A 484 -25.98 18.71 17.39
N PRO A 485 -25.84 19.59 18.39
CA PRO A 485 -25.54 21.01 18.17
C PRO A 485 -24.13 21.30 17.61
N HIS A 486 -23.22 20.30 17.66
CA HIS A 486 -21.88 20.42 17.11
C HIS A 486 -21.85 20.33 15.59
N LEU A 487 -22.86 19.77 14.95
CA LEU A 487 -22.87 19.66 13.48
C LEU A 487 -23.03 21.02 12.80
N ILE A 488 -22.23 21.26 11.77
CA ILE A 488 -22.36 22.42 10.87
C ILE A 488 -23.60 22.23 9.98
N MET A 489 -23.77 21.02 9.45
CA MET A 489 -24.88 20.60 8.59
C MET A 489 -25.24 19.14 8.87
N PRO A 490 -26.38 18.63 8.41
CA PRO A 490 -26.71 17.22 8.52
C PRO A 490 -25.60 16.31 7.97
N VAL A 491 -25.47 15.09 8.48
CA VAL A 491 -24.49 14.12 7.99
C VAL A 491 -24.65 13.92 6.49
N ILE A 492 -23.57 14.11 5.76
CA ILE A 492 -23.56 14.09 4.29
C ILE A 492 -23.40 12.64 3.82
N THR A 493 -24.36 12.21 2.99
CA THR A 493 -24.40 10.83 2.48
C THR A 493 -24.16 10.73 0.99
N ASP A 494 -24.39 11.80 0.24
CA ASP A 494 -24.17 11.86 -1.20
C ASP A 494 -22.71 12.23 -1.54
N PRO A 495 -22.00 11.46 -2.40
CA PRO A 495 -20.61 11.74 -2.74
C PRO A 495 -20.37 13.09 -3.42
N LYS A 496 -21.31 13.61 -4.22
CA LYS A 496 -21.17 14.92 -4.86
C LYS A 496 -21.31 16.05 -3.82
N LYS A 497 -22.29 15.94 -2.91
CA LYS A 497 -22.41 16.86 -1.78
C LYS A 497 -21.20 16.77 -0.84
N ALA A 498 -20.60 15.58 -0.68
CA ALA A 498 -19.36 15.43 0.08
C ALA A 498 -18.20 16.19 -0.56
N SER A 499 -18.01 16.09 -1.89
CA SER A 499 -17.04 16.90 -2.63
C SER A 499 -17.29 18.40 -2.42
N SER A 500 -18.54 18.85 -2.59
CA SER A 500 -18.93 20.26 -2.41
C SER A 500 -18.70 20.76 -0.97
N SER A 501 -18.88 19.90 0.04
CA SER A 501 -18.62 20.25 1.44
C SER A 501 -17.13 20.41 1.75
N LEU A 502 -16.26 19.63 1.11
CA LEU A 502 -14.81 19.82 1.20
C LEU A 502 -14.39 21.13 0.52
N PHE A 503 -15.01 21.47 -0.62
CA PHE A 503 -14.79 22.77 -1.26
C PHE A 503 -15.25 23.94 -0.38
N TRP A 504 -16.42 23.80 0.29
CA TRP A 504 -16.87 24.77 1.30
C TRP A 504 -15.84 24.93 2.42
N ALA A 505 -15.26 23.84 2.93
CA ALA A 505 -14.24 23.90 3.98
C ALA A 505 -12.96 24.64 3.51
N ILE A 506 -12.59 24.54 2.22
CA ILE A 506 -11.52 25.34 1.63
C ILE A 506 -11.88 26.83 1.63
N SER A 507 -13.12 27.17 1.25
CA SER A 507 -13.59 28.55 1.25
C SER A 507 -13.60 29.14 2.66
N GLU A 508 -14.02 28.37 3.67
CA GLU A 508 -13.96 28.75 5.07
C GLU A 508 -12.50 28.95 5.55
N MET A 509 -11.60 28.07 5.16
CA MET A 509 -10.15 28.21 5.42
C MET A 509 -9.63 29.55 4.86
N GLU A 510 -9.98 29.90 3.62
CA GLU A 510 -9.56 31.16 2.98
C GLU A 510 -10.18 32.40 3.66
N LYS A 511 -11.46 32.30 4.08
CA LYS A 511 -12.12 33.33 4.91
C LYS A 511 -11.34 33.57 6.22
N ARG A 512 -10.95 32.48 6.91
CA ARG A 512 -10.18 32.56 8.17
C ARG A 512 -8.82 33.21 7.97
N TYR A 513 -8.10 32.89 6.89
CA TYR A 513 -6.83 33.56 6.57
C TYR A 513 -6.99 35.06 6.38
N LYS A 514 -8.04 35.54 5.69
CA LYS A 514 -8.35 36.97 5.55
C LYS A 514 -8.65 37.63 6.91
N LEU A 515 -9.33 36.91 7.81
CA LEU A 515 -9.59 37.40 9.17
C LEU A 515 -8.29 37.48 10.00
N PHE A 516 -7.39 36.52 9.85
CA PHE A 516 -6.06 36.52 10.50
C PHE A 516 -5.21 37.70 10.03
N GLU A 517 -5.18 37.94 8.73
CA GLU A 517 -4.48 39.08 8.14
C GLU A 517 -5.03 40.41 8.68
N LYS A 518 -6.36 40.57 8.69
CA LYS A 518 -7.04 41.77 9.20
C LYS A 518 -6.72 42.06 10.67
N ASN A 519 -6.61 41.01 11.48
CA ASN A 519 -6.36 41.10 12.93
C ASN A 519 -4.86 40.93 13.30
N HIS A 520 -3.96 40.90 12.32
CA HIS A 520 -2.51 40.77 12.49
C HIS A 520 -2.10 39.55 13.34
N VAL A 521 -2.82 38.44 13.22
CA VAL A 521 -2.54 37.17 13.88
C VAL A 521 -2.10 36.11 12.86
N ARG A 522 -1.41 35.04 13.32
CA ARG A 522 -0.85 34.02 12.42
C ARG A 522 -1.69 32.74 12.34
N ASP A 523 -2.46 32.45 13.35
CA ASP A 523 -3.22 31.23 13.51
C ASP A 523 -4.44 31.41 14.42
N ILE A 524 -5.27 30.36 14.51
CA ILE A 524 -6.50 30.35 15.31
C ILE A 524 -6.22 30.55 16.80
N VAL A 525 -5.05 30.11 17.30
CA VAL A 525 -4.69 30.30 18.73
C VAL A 525 -4.43 31.78 19.02
N GLY A 526 -3.70 32.45 18.12
CA GLY A 526 -3.48 33.88 18.19
C GLY A 526 -4.78 34.67 18.04
N TYR A 527 -5.69 34.21 17.14
CA TYR A 527 -6.99 34.83 16.93
C TYR A 527 -7.90 34.74 18.16
N LYS A 528 -8.03 33.52 18.75
CA LYS A 528 -8.82 33.31 19.98
C LYS A 528 -8.27 34.13 21.16
N LYS A 529 -6.95 34.26 21.27
CA LYS A 529 -6.34 35.10 22.29
C LYS A 529 -6.59 36.61 22.08
N ALA A 530 -6.64 37.07 20.84
CA ALA A 530 -7.05 38.46 20.53
C ALA A 530 -8.52 38.67 20.82
N GLN A 531 -9.38 37.70 20.52
CA GLN A 531 -10.82 37.72 20.80
C GLN A 531 -11.12 37.85 22.31
N GLU A 532 -10.32 37.24 23.19
CA GLU A 532 -10.46 37.42 24.67
C GLU A 532 -10.36 38.88 25.08
N SER A 533 -9.78 39.75 24.26
CA SER A 533 -9.59 41.18 24.51
C SER A 533 -10.55 42.07 23.70
N ASP A 534 -11.31 41.53 22.74
CA ASP A 534 -12.20 42.25 21.84
C ASP A 534 -13.44 41.43 21.53
N ASP A 535 -14.51 41.64 22.29
CA ASP A 535 -15.82 40.97 22.13
C ASP A 535 -16.49 41.21 20.78
N SER A 536 -16.02 42.17 19.97
CA SER A 536 -16.55 42.44 18.62
C SER A 536 -16.08 41.43 17.56
N MET A 537 -15.09 40.64 17.89
CA MET A 537 -14.55 39.62 16.97
C MET A 537 -15.47 38.41 16.86
N GLU A 538 -15.67 37.93 15.61
CA GLU A 538 -16.45 36.73 15.33
C GLU A 538 -15.82 35.49 16.04
N ASN A 539 -16.66 34.67 16.70
CA ASN A 539 -16.15 33.42 17.26
C ASN A 539 -15.82 32.40 16.15
N LEU A 540 -14.60 31.92 16.14
CA LEU A 540 -14.14 30.89 15.22
C LEU A 540 -13.95 29.56 15.95
N PRO A 541 -14.92 28.61 15.86
CA PRO A 541 -14.73 27.26 16.39
C PRO A 541 -13.67 26.50 15.62
N TYR A 542 -13.02 25.52 16.25
CA TYR A 542 -12.31 24.50 15.51
C TYR A 542 -13.29 23.69 14.68
N ILE A 543 -12.88 23.22 13.51
CA ILE A 543 -13.69 22.36 12.64
C ILE A 543 -12.99 21.03 12.49
N VAL A 544 -13.71 19.95 12.81
CA VAL A 544 -13.22 18.58 12.61
C VAL A 544 -14.09 17.93 11.53
N ILE A 545 -13.46 17.62 10.41
CA ILE A 545 -14.10 16.96 9.26
C ILE A 545 -13.77 15.47 9.37
N ILE A 546 -14.81 14.62 9.41
CA ILE A 546 -14.67 13.16 9.53
C ILE A 546 -15.31 12.52 8.31
N ILE A 547 -14.50 11.72 7.57
CA ILE A 547 -14.95 10.91 6.45
C ILE A 547 -14.84 9.44 6.86
N ASP A 548 -15.97 8.74 6.98
CA ASP A 548 -15.98 7.33 7.42
C ASP A 548 -15.41 6.37 6.38
N GLU A 549 -15.71 6.58 5.09
CA GLU A 549 -15.21 5.71 4.03
C GLU A 549 -14.75 6.52 2.81
N LEU A 550 -13.44 6.79 2.76
CA LEU A 550 -12.84 7.52 1.65
C LEU A 550 -12.97 6.76 0.32
N ALA A 551 -12.92 5.42 0.34
CA ALA A 551 -12.95 4.60 -0.88
C ALA A 551 -14.20 4.87 -1.73
N ASP A 552 -15.35 5.10 -1.10
CA ASP A 552 -16.60 5.33 -1.82
C ASP A 552 -16.63 6.70 -2.51
N LEU A 553 -15.96 7.70 -1.93
CA LEU A 553 -15.77 9.02 -2.56
C LEU A 553 -14.77 8.94 -3.71
N MET A 554 -13.65 8.22 -3.53
CA MET A 554 -12.62 8.07 -4.55
C MET A 554 -13.12 7.35 -5.80
N MET A 555 -14.10 6.46 -5.66
CA MET A 555 -14.71 5.75 -6.78
C MET A 555 -15.65 6.64 -7.62
N THR A 556 -16.22 7.69 -7.03
CA THR A 556 -17.26 8.51 -7.66
C THR A 556 -16.72 9.87 -8.11
N VAL A 557 -16.02 10.56 -7.22
CA VAL A 557 -15.53 11.94 -7.40
C VAL A 557 -14.05 12.07 -7.01
N GLY A 558 -13.25 11.01 -7.25
CA GLY A 558 -11.91 10.83 -6.68
C GLY A 558 -10.93 11.97 -6.95
N ALA A 559 -10.87 12.49 -8.18
CA ALA A 559 -9.91 13.54 -8.55
C ALA A 559 -10.14 14.85 -7.79
N GLU A 560 -11.40 15.25 -7.61
CA GLU A 560 -11.77 16.47 -6.88
C GLU A 560 -11.50 16.30 -5.38
N VAL A 561 -11.93 15.17 -4.82
CA VAL A 561 -11.75 14.85 -3.40
C VAL A 561 -10.27 14.77 -3.03
N GLU A 562 -9.41 14.16 -3.88
CA GLU A 562 -7.97 14.12 -3.65
C GLU A 562 -7.34 15.52 -3.64
N ASP A 563 -7.73 16.40 -4.58
CA ASP A 563 -7.27 17.80 -4.62
C ASP A 563 -7.70 18.57 -3.36
N TYR A 564 -8.97 18.47 -2.98
CA TYR A 564 -9.49 19.20 -1.82
C TYR A 564 -8.88 18.72 -0.50
N ILE A 565 -8.74 17.40 -0.32
CA ILE A 565 -8.02 16.82 0.83
C ILE A 565 -6.59 17.34 0.88
N THR A 566 -5.90 17.35 -0.27
CA THR A 566 -4.51 17.82 -0.35
C THR A 566 -4.39 19.28 0.03
N ARG A 567 -5.25 20.16 -0.50
CA ARG A 567 -5.27 21.60 -0.18
C ARG A 567 -5.55 21.85 1.29
N LEU A 568 -6.55 21.18 1.85
CA LEU A 568 -6.87 21.26 3.27
C LEU A 568 -5.70 20.77 4.11
N ALA A 569 -5.14 19.58 3.82
CA ALA A 569 -4.06 19.01 4.60
C ALA A 569 -2.78 19.88 4.61
N GLN A 570 -2.52 20.63 3.55
CA GLN A 570 -1.36 21.52 3.47
C GLN A 570 -1.51 22.82 4.24
N LYS A 571 -2.73 23.38 4.33
CA LYS A 571 -2.91 24.76 4.78
C LYS A 571 -3.86 24.91 5.97
N SER A 572 -4.77 23.99 6.24
CA SER A 572 -5.89 24.22 7.16
C SER A 572 -5.50 24.14 8.65
N ARG A 573 -4.34 23.58 8.99
CA ARG A 573 -3.87 23.46 10.39
C ARG A 573 -3.86 24.79 11.14
N ALA A 574 -3.34 25.85 10.53
CA ALA A 574 -3.29 27.18 11.15
C ALA A 574 -4.69 27.77 11.36
N CYS A 575 -5.66 27.40 10.52
CA CYS A 575 -7.05 27.86 10.60
C CYS A 575 -7.88 27.05 11.60
N GLY A 576 -7.34 26.01 12.23
CA GLY A 576 -8.07 25.12 13.15
C GLY A 576 -9.08 24.22 12.45
N ILE A 577 -8.82 23.82 11.19
CA ILE A 577 -9.63 22.87 10.43
C ILE A 577 -8.82 21.59 10.30
N HIS A 578 -9.40 20.48 10.74
CA HIS A 578 -8.73 19.19 10.87
C HIS A 578 -9.48 18.11 10.12
N LEU A 579 -8.74 17.20 9.47
CA LEU A 579 -9.30 16.07 8.71
C LEU A 579 -9.05 14.76 9.44
N ILE A 580 -10.08 13.94 9.59
CA ILE A 580 -10.00 12.54 9.99
C ILE A 580 -10.58 11.73 8.84
N ILE A 581 -9.72 11.00 8.16
CA ILE A 581 -10.09 10.24 6.97
C ILE A 581 -9.99 8.77 7.29
N ALA A 582 -11.11 8.06 7.14
CA ALA A 582 -11.13 6.64 7.39
C ALA A 582 -11.44 5.83 6.12
N THR A 583 -10.97 4.58 6.08
CA THR A 583 -11.28 3.63 5.00
C THR A 583 -11.10 2.19 5.46
N GLN A 584 -11.98 1.32 4.98
CA GLN A 584 -11.85 -0.15 5.13
C GLN A 584 -11.10 -0.79 3.95
N ARG A 585 -10.77 -0.01 2.90
CA ARG A 585 -10.07 -0.47 1.69
C ARG A 585 -8.69 0.18 1.57
N PRO A 586 -7.67 -0.40 2.22
CA PRO A 586 -6.31 0.15 2.23
C PRO A 586 -5.56 -0.15 0.92
N THR A 587 -6.12 0.24 -0.23
CA THR A 587 -5.48 0.09 -1.54
C THR A 587 -4.79 1.38 -1.96
N VAL A 588 -3.80 1.29 -2.86
CA VAL A 588 -3.05 2.46 -3.35
C VAL A 588 -3.90 3.44 -4.17
N ASP A 589 -5.01 2.96 -4.73
CA ASP A 589 -5.98 3.79 -5.46
C ASP A 589 -6.84 4.64 -4.52
N VAL A 590 -6.99 4.24 -3.26
CA VAL A 590 -7.71 4.97 -2.21
C VAL A 590 -6.76 5.78 -1.36
N ILE A 591 -5.69 5.16 -0.86
CA ILE A 591 -4.64 5.82 -0.06
C ILE A 591 -3.49 6.14 -1.01
N THR A 592 -3.66 7.20 -1.80
CA THR A 592 -2.68 7.60 -2.81
C THR A 592 -1.39 8.14 -2.19
N GLY A 593 -0.33 8.21 -2.99
CA GLY A 593 0.93 8.83 -2.57
C GLY A 593 0.77 10.28 -2.13
N THR A 594 -0.13 11.02 -2.80
CA THR A 594 -0.44 12.43 -2.50
C THR A 594 -1.10 12.57 -1.13
N ILE A 595 -2.10 11.75 -0.82
CA ILE A 595 -2.77 11.73 0.48
C ILE A 595 -1.77 11.38 1.58
N LYS A 596 -0.95 10.33 1.39
CA LYS A 596 0.06 9.92 2.38
C LYS A 596 1.12 10.96 2.67
N ALA A 597 1.54 11.72 1.66
CA ALA A 597 2.54 12.78 1.82
C ALA A 597 2.02 13.96 2.67
N ASN A 598 0.71 14.20 2.65
CA ASN A 598 0.08 15.32 3.36
C ASN A 598 -0.58 14.92 4.69
N ILE A 599 -0.80 13.61 4.94
CA ILE A 599 -1.35 13.09 6.19
C ILE A 599 -0.35 12.13 6.84
N PRO A 600 0.60 12.67 7.64
CA PRO A 600 1.66 11.86 8.22
C PRO A 600 1.21 11.03 9.44
N SER A 601 0.16 11.46 10.17
CA SER A 601 -0.34 10.73 11.33
C SER A 601 -1.35 9.67 10.90
N ARG A 602 -1.12 8.42 11.33
CA ARG A 602 -1.88 7.27 10.82
C ARG A 602 -2.19 6.28 11.92
N ILE A 603 -3.39 5.74 11.89
CA ILE A 603 -3.82 4.61 12.72
C ILE A 603 -4.17 3.45 11.79
N SER A 604 -3.58 2.30 12.02
CA SER A 604 -3.97 1.06 11.36
C SER A 604 -4.47 0.07 12.38
N PHE A 605 -5.70 -0.34 12.23
CA PHE A 605 -6.25 -1.53 12.86
C PHE A 605 -5.80 -2.79 12.11
N ALA A 606 -6.26 -3.98 12.56
CA ALA A 606 -5.94 -5.23 11.91
C ALA A 606 -6.32 -5.20 10.43
N VAL A 607 -5.41 -5.65 9.58
CA VAL A 607 -5.58 -5.79 8.13
C VAL A 607 -5.27 -7.22 7.70
N THR A 608 -5.69 -7.58 6.48
CA THR A 608 -5.56 -8.96 5.99
C THR A 608 -4.17 -9.30 5.45
N SER A 609 -3.43 -8.29 5.01
CA SER A 609 -2.13 -8.53 4.36
C SER A 609 -1.05 -7.55 4.81
N GLN A 610 0.20 -7.98 4.64
CA GLN A 610 1.40 -7.14 4.84
C GLN A 610 1.46 -5.96 3.85
N ILE A 611 0.85 -6.13 2.66
CA ILE A 611 0.77 -5.08 1.64
C ILE A 611 -0.13 -3.96 2.15
N ASP A 612 -1.28 -4.30 2.74
CA ASP A 612 -2.21 -3.33 3.31
C ASP A 612 -1.56 -2.55 4.45
N SER A 613 -0.83 -3.26 5.34
CA SER A 613 -0.07 -2.61 6.42
C SER A 613 0.92 -1.58 5.89
N ARG A 614 1.68 -1.94 4.84
CA ARG A 614 2.63 -1.01 4.20
C ARG A 614 1.92 0.13 3.46
N THR A 615 0.76 -0.12 2.88
CA THR A 615 -0.02 0.94 2.22
C THR A 615 -0.44 2.00 3.22
N ILE A 616 -0.82 1.64 4.44
CA ILE A 616 -1.25 2.58 5.48
C ILE A 616 -0.06 3.19 6.21
N LEU A 617 0.83 2.35 6.77
CA LEU A 617 1.85 2.74 7.76
C LEU A 617 3.26 2.92 7.17
N ASP A 618 3.46 2.62 5.88
CA ASP A 618 4.78 2.43 5.26
C ASP A 618 5.66 1.38 5.98
N ALA A 619 5.05 0.59 6.87
CA ALA A 619 5.66 -0.45 7.69
C ALA A 619 4.76 -1.70 7.75
N GLN A 620 5.36 -2.85 8.03
CA GLN A 620 4.64 -4.09 8.32
C GLN A 620 4.25 -4.17 9.80
N GLY A 621 3.25 -4.99 10.13
CA GLY A 621 2.87 -5.30 11.52
C GLY A 621 1.38 -5.19 11.80
N ALA A 622 0.59 -4.43 11.02
CA ALA A 622 -0.85 -4.36 11.22
C ALA A 622 -1.57 -5.66 10.84
N GLU A 623 -0.97 -6.50 10.00
CA GLU A 623 -1.44 -7.85 9.68
C GLU A 623 -1.28 -8.85 10.85
N LYS A 624 -0.53 -8.47 11.89
CA LYS A 624 -0.32 -9.27 13.12
C LYS A 624 -1.15 -8.78 14.32
N LEU A 625 -2.02 -7.81 14.10
CA LEU A 625 -2.91 -7.28 15.12
C LEU A 625 -4.08 -8.22 15.38
N LEU A 626 -4.60 -8.20 16.62
CA LEU A 626 -5.62 -9.13 17.11
C LEU A 626 -7.06 -8.74 16.71
N GLY A 627 -7.26 -7.56 16.10
CA GLY A 627 -8.59 -6.98 15.88
C GLY A 627 -9.23 -6.43 17.16
N LYS A 628 -10.52 -6.11 17.11
CA LYS A 628 -11.30 -5.59 18.25
C LYS A 628 -10.65 -4.40 18.97
N GLY A 629 -10.16 -3.44 18.20
CA GLY A 629 -9.54 -2.21 18.73
C GLY A 629 -8.03 -2.27 18.93
N ASP A 630 -7.37 -3.40 18.66
CA ASP A 630 -5.91 -3.49 18.64
C ASP A 630 -5.37 -2.75 17.42
N MET A 631 -4.54 -1.74 17.62
CA MET A 631 -4.08 -0.83 16.56
C MET A 631 -2.60 -0.49 16.65
N LEU A 632 -2.06 -0.07 15.52
CA LEU A 632 -0.75 0.58 15.40
C LEU A 632 -0.94 2.06 15.10
N TYR A 633 -0.39 2.90 15.93
CA TYR A 633 -0.38 4.35 15.76
C TYR A 633 1.00 4.84 15.31
N ALA A 634 1.05 5.48 14.15
CA ALA A 634 2.22 6.18 13.63
C ALA A 634 1.99 7.70 13.74
N SER A 635 2.75 8.38 14.57
CA SER A 635 2.72 9.85 14.65
C SER A 635 3.78 10.46 13.73
N SER A 636 3.62 11.74 13.40
CA SER A 636 4.63 12.52 12.65
C SER A 636 6.00 12.58 13.36
N ASP A 637 6.00 12.44 14.68
CA ASP A 637 7.18 12.61 15.52
C ASP A 637 7.86 11.27 15.86
N SER A 638 7.25 10.13 15.49
CA SER A 638 7.75 8.80 15.82
C SER A 638 8.22 8.04 14.58
N MET A 639 9.46 7.55 14.61
CA MET A 639 10.01 6.73 13.52
C MET A 639 9.36 5.35 13.41
N ARG A 640 8.65 4.88 14.42
CA ARG A 640 8.03 3.54 14.44
C ARG A 640 6.63 3.60 14.99
N PRO A 641 5.70 2.82 14.43
CA PRO A 641 4.35 2.71 14.98
C PRO A 641 4.35 2.13 16.39
N VAL A 642 3.54 2.71 17.27
CA VAL A 642 3.30 2.26 18.64
C VAL A 642 2.01 1.44 18.68
N ARG A 643 2.02 0.29 19.35
CA ARG A 643 0.83 -0.54 19.55
C ARG A 643 0.01 -0.03 20.71
N ILE A 644 -1.29 0.11 20.49
CA ILE A 644 -2.24 0.64 21.47
C ILE A 644 -3.51 -0.22 21.37
N GLN A 645 -4.07 -0.61 22.51
CA GLN A 645 -5.42 -1.14 22.57
C GLN A 645 -6.40 0.03 22.62
N GLY A 646 -7.21 0.20 21.60
CA GLY A 646 -8.20 1.28 21.48
C GLY A 646 -9.25 1.24 22.56
N ALA A 647 -9.72 2.42 22.96
CA ALA A 647 -10.86 2.54 23.85
C ALA A 647 -12.13 2.02 23.16
N PHE A 648 -13.00 1.37 23.91
CA PHE A 648 -14.23 0.79 23.45
C PHE A 648 -15.45 1.58 23.97
N VAL A 649 -16.39 1.83 23.08
CA VAL A 649 -17.72 2.35 23.36
C VAL A 649 -18.73 1.54 22.55
N SER A 650 -19.84 1.14 23.14
CA SER A 650 -20.89 0.40 22.45
C SER A 650 -21.85 1.35 21.71
N ASP A 651 -22.59 0.81 20.74
CA ASP A 651 -23.59 1.58 20.00
C ASP A 651 -24.70 2.07 20.93
N ASP A 652 -25.10 1.30 21.94
CA ASP A 652 -26.10 1.68 22.93
C ASP A 652 -25.63 2.88 23.79
N GLU A 653 -24.34 2.89 24.18
CA GLU A 653 -23.73 4.04 24.88
C GLU A 653 -23.75 5.29 24.00
N VAL A 654 -23.37 5.16 22.71
CA VAL A 654 -23.40 6.27 21.75
C VAL A 654 -24.81 6.81 21.58
N ILE A 655 -25.83 5.93 21.40
CA ILE A 655 -27.24 6.30 21.28
C ILE A 655 -27.70 7.09 22.51
N SER A 656 -27.37 6.58 23.70
CA SER A 656 -27.78 7.18 24.99
C SER A 656 -27.18 8.58 25.17
N VAL A 657 -25.90 8.74 24.86
CA VAL A 657 -25.21 10.04 24.94
C VAL A 657 -25.77 11.02 23.91
N VAL A 658 -25.93 10.62 22.66
CA VAL A 658 -26.47 11.45 21.59
C VAL A 658 -27.90 11.91 21.92
N ARG A 659 -28.74 11.03 22.48
CA ARG A 659 -30.08 11.36 22.93
C ARG A 659 -30.06 12.41 24.04
N ALA A 660 -29.23 12.23 25.06
CA ALA A 660 -29.11 13.18 26.16
C ALA A 660 -28.65 14.58 25.69
N ILE A 661 -27.73 14.62 24.71
CA ILE A 661 -27.27 15.89 24.12
C ILE A 661 -28.39 16.59 23.34
N LYS A 662 -29.18 15.83 22.55
CA LYS A 662 -30.31 16.41 21.76
C LYS A 662 -31.44 16.90 22.64
N GLU A 663 -31.75 16.20 23.74
CA GLU A 663 -32.79 16.59 24.68
C GLU A 663 -32.37 17.83 25.51
N GLY A 664 -31.08 17.99 25.75
CA GLY A 664 -30.54 19.08 26.57
C GLY A 664 -30.10 20.33 25.80
N ASN A 665 -30.07 20.33 24.48
CA ASN A 665 -29.52 21.43 23.69
C ASN A 665 -30.26 21.59 22.36
N ASP A 666 -30.42 22.84 21.91
CA ASP A 666 -31.00 23.13 20.60
C ASP A 666 -30.00 22.90 19.47
N THR A 667 -30.47 22.30 18.38
CA THR A 667 -29.67 22.10 17.16
C THR A 667 -29.85 23.32 16.24
N ASN A 668 -28.73 23.98 15.92
CA ASN A 668 -28.70 25.07 14.97
C ASN A 668 -27.66 24.81 13.88
N TYR A 669 -28.12 24.31 12.74
CA TYR A 669 -27.29 24.12 11.56
C TYR A 669 -26.93 25.46 10.89
N ASP A 670 -25.77 25.55 10.30
CA ASP A 670 -25.34 26.69 9.52
C ASP A 670 -26.03 26.70 8.14
N LYS A 671 -27.08 27.54 8.02
CA LYS A 671 -27.90 27.65 6.80
C LYS A 671 -27.07 28.13 5.61
N GLU A 672 -26.17 29.09 5.83
CA GLU A 672 -25.32 29.64 4.77
C GLU A 672 -24.35 28.55 4.24
N ALA A 673 -23.81 27.72 5.11
CA ALA A 673 -22.96 26.60 4.72
C ALA A 673 -23.75 25.58 3.92
N ILE A 674 -24.99 25.24 4.31
CA ILE A 674 -25.85 24.30 3.60
C ILE A 674 -26.18 24.82 2.20
N GLU A 675 -26.64 26.08 2.08
CA GLU A 675 -26.98 26.68 0.79
C GLU A 675 -25.79 26.70 -0.16
N LYS A 676 -24.59 27.06 0.32
CA LYS A 676 -23.37 27.03 -0.51
C LYS A 676 -22.98 25.63 -0.98
N VAL A 677 -23.15 24.60 -0.15
CA VAL A 677 -22.89 23.22 -0.52
C VAL A 677 -23.89 22.74 -1.57
N GLU A 678 -25.17 23.08 -1.42
CA GLU A 678 -26.23 22.72 -2.36
C GLU A 678 -26.08 23.43 -3.70
N GLU A 679 -25.80 24.74 -3.71
CA GLU A 679 -25.49 25.49 -4.93
C GLU A 679 -24.26 24.93 -5.66
N THR A 680 -23.18 24.62 -4.94
CA THR A 680 -21.98 24.05 -5.54
C THR A 680 -22.26 22.65 -6.11
N ALA A 681 -23.05 21.83 -5.42
CA ALA A 681 -23.43 20.50 -5.89
C ALA A 681 -24.35 20.56 -7.12
N ALA A 682 -25.30 21.52 -7.15
CA ALA A 682 -26.17 21.78 -8.28
C ALA A 682 -25.38 22.26 -9.50
N ASN A 683 -24.52 23.27 -9.32
CA ASN A 683 -23.66 23.81 -10.38
C ASN A 683 -22.73 22.74 -10.95
N ASN A 684 -22.15 21.86 -10.11
CA ASN A 684 -21.34 20.73 -10.57
C ASN A 684 -22.18 19.66 -11.30
N SER A 685 -23.47 19.57 -11.04
CA SER A 685 -24.39 18.65 -11.73
C SER A 685 -24.88 19.26 -13.05
N GLU A 686 -25.20 20.54 -13.05
CA GLU A 686 -25.61 21.29 -14.26
C GLU A 686 -24.44 21.48 -15.23
N MET A 687 -23.18 21.70 -14.71
CA MET A 687 -21.98 21.72 -15.56
C MET A 687 -21.63 20.35 -16.20
N SER A 688 -22.28 19.26 -15.80
CA SER A 688 -22.18 17.96 -16.49
C SER A 688 -23.23 17.79 -17.59
N GLU A 689 -24.27 18.64 -17.60
CA GLU A 689 -25.33 18.64 -18.62
C GLU A 689 -25.30 19.92 -19.46
N ASP A 690 -24.76 21.05 -18.96
CA ASP A 690 -24.61 22.27 -19.75
C ASP A 690 -23.32 22.26 -20.58
N GLU A 691 -23.48 22.67 -21.81
CA GLU A 691 -22.41 22.84 -22.78
C GLU A 691 -21.39 23.88 -22.30
N ASP A 692 -20.11 23.55 -22.37
CA ASP A 692 -19.04 24.51 -22.05
C ASP A 692 -19.13 25.69 -23.03
N GLU A 693 -19.17 26.92 -22.51
CA GLU A 693 -19.24 28.16 -23.32
C GLU A 693 -18.24 28.20 -24.49
N LEU A 694 -17.10 27.49 -24.32
CA LEU A 694 -16.04 27.41 -25.33
C LEU A 694 -16.24 26.24 -26.31
N ILE A 695 -17.36 25.51 -26.28
CA ILE A 695 -17.54 24.32 -27.12
C ILE A 695 -17.53 24.68 -28.61
N ASN A 696 -18.16 25.79 -28.99
CA ASN A 696 -18.20 26.27 -30.36
C ASN A 696 -16.80 26.75 -30.82
N GLU A 697 -16.05 27.43 -29.98
CA GLU A 697 -14.67 27.80 -30.28
C GLU A 697 -13.78 26.55 -30.38
N ALA A 698 -14.03 25.53 -29.54
CA ALA A 698 -13.31 24.27 -29.59
C ALA A 698 -13.61 23.50 -30.89
N ILE A 699 -14.86 23.47 -31.37
CA ILE A 699 -15.24 22.89 -32.66
C ILE A 699 -14.51 23.61 -33.79
N GLU A 700 -14.48 24.94 -33.80
CA GLU A 700 -13.81 25.73 -34.84
C GLU A 700 -12.30 25.45 -34.85
N VAL A 701 -11.65 25.40 -33.68
CA VAL A 701 -10.24 25.06 -33.54
C VAL A 701 -9.96 23.66 -34.07
N ILE A 702 -10.78 22.65 -33.73
CA ILE A 702 -10.58 21.26 -34.09
C ILE A 702 -10.76 21.07 -35.61
N ILE A 703 -11.76 21.71 -36.23
CA ILE A 703 -12.00 21.65 -37.68
C ILE A 703 -10.83 22.30 -38.44
N ASN A 704 -10.31 23.44 -37.96
CA ASN A 704 -9.18 24.12 -38.56
C ASN A 704 -7.88 23.34 -38.49
N GLU A 705 -7.60 22.73 -37.34
CA GLU A 705 -6.37 21.96 -37.11
C GLU A 705 -6.46 20.51 -37.60
N LYS A 706 -7.65 20.02 -37.94
CA LYS A 706 -7.95 18.63 -38.38
C LYS A 706 -7.47 17.55 -37.39
N THR A 707 -7.30 17.91 -36.16
CA THR A 707 -6.88 17.02 -35.07
C THR A 707 -7.53 17.44 -33.77
N ALA A 708 -7.85 16.48 -32.88
CA ALA A 708 -8.43 16.78 -31.59
C ALA A 708 -7.57 16.16 -30.48
N SER A 709 -6.99 17.00 -29.61
CA SER A 709 -6.26 16.55 -28.44
C SER A 709 -6.40 17.54 -27.29
N VAL A 710 -6.41 17.02 -26.05
CA VAL A 710 -6.49 17.84 -24.83
C VAL A 710 -5.40 18.91 -24.80
N SER A 711 -4.16 18.55 -25.10
CA SER A 711 -3.02 19.46 -25.09
C SER A 711 -3.09 20.55 -26.18
N MET A 712 -3.74 20.26 -27.29
CA MET A 712 -3.96 21.25 -28.36
C MET A 712 -5.02 22.28 -27.93
N LEU A 713 -6.17 21.82 -27.37
CA LEU A 713 -7.21 22.72 -26.84
C LEU A 713 -6.70 23.60 -25.70
N GLN A 714 -5.93 23.03 -24.73
CA GLN A 714 -5.29 23.81 -23.67
C GLN A 714 -4.49 24.98 -24.23
N ARG A 715 -3.66 24.73 -25.24
CA ARG A 715 -2.77 25.75 -25.82
C ARG A 715 -3.51 26.79 -26.63
N LYS A 716 -4.53 26.36 -27.39
CA LYS A 716 -5.28 27.25 -28.32
C LYS A 716 -6.30 28.10 -27.59
N LEU A 717 -7.05 27.51 -26.65
CA LEU A 717 -8.08 28.19 -25.87
C LEU A 717 -7.56 28.76 -24.54
N LYS A 718 -6.27 28.51 -24.20
CA LYS A 718 -5.64 28.97 -22.95
C LYS A 718 -6.37 28.51 -21.67
N ILE A 719 -6.88 27.31 -21.66
CA ILE A 719 -7.66 26.68 -20.57
C ILE A 719 -6.86 25.63 -19.82
N GLY A 720 -7.31 25.27 -18.62
CA GLY A 720 -6.70 24.20 -17.83
C GLY A 720 -6.92 22.79 -18.42
N TYR A 721 -6.07 21.81 -18.04
CA TYR A 721 -6.11 20.43 -18.55
C TYR A 721 -7.49 19.77 -18.32
N ALA A 722 -8.07 19.93 -17.13
CA ALA A 722 -9.36 19.35 -16.79
C ALA A 722 -10.52 19.90 -17.65
N ARG A 723 -10.53 21.23 -17.95
CA ARG A 723 -11.54 21.84 -18.83
C ARG A 723 -11.36 21.40 -20.28
N ALA A 724 -10.12 21.33 -20.78
CA ALA A 724 -9.83 20.85 -22.12
C ALA A 724 -10.20 19.35 -22.30
N GLY A 725 -10.03 18.54 -21.25
CA GLY A 725 -10.47 17.14 -21.24
C GLY A 725 -11.99 17.02 -21.37
N ARG A 726 -12.75 17.76 -20.56
CA ARG A 726 -14.21 17.81 -20.62
C ARG A 726 -14.74 18.28 -21.97
N LEU A 727 -14.13 19.31 -22.54
CA LEU A 727 -14.50 19.78 -23.89
C LEU A 727 -14.34 18.67 -24.94
N ILE A 728 -13.27 17.89 -24.89
CA ILE A 728 -13.07 16.77 -25.82
C ILE A 728 -14.13 15.67 -25.60
N ASP A 729 -14.51 15.40 -24.35
CA ASP A 729 -15.53 14.38 -24.06
C ASP A 729 -16.93 14.84 -24.50
N GLN A 730 -17.27 16.13 -24.34
CA GLN A 730 -18.50 16.72 -24.90
C GLN A 730 -18.52 16.70 -26.44
N LEU A 731 -17.38 16.95 -27.07
CA LEU A 731 -17.23 16.87 -28.52
C LEU A 731 -17.34 15.44 -29.05
N GLU A 732 -16.95 14.43 -28.26
CA GLU A 732 -17.18 13.01 -28.57
C GLU A 732 -18.66 12.66 -28.47
N GLN A 733 -19.34 13.10 -27.41
CA GLN A 733 -20.79 12.89 -27.25
C GLN A 733 -21.62 13.51 -28.38
N ARG A 734 -21.20 14.65 -28.91
CA ARG A 734 -21.78 15.30 -30.06
C ARG A 734 -21.41 14.66 -31.43
N GLY A 735 -20.53 13.67 -31.41
CA GLY A 735 -20.06 13.05 -32.65
C GLY A 735 -19.15 13.93 -33.51
N VAL A 736 -18.60 15.03 -32.94
CA VAL A 736 -17.64 15.92 -33.60
C VAL A 736 -16.26 15.28 -33.69
N VAL A 737 -15.89 14.50 -32.69
CA VAL A 737 -14.62 13.76 -32.65
C VAL A 737 -14.86 12.29 -32.35
N GLY A 738 -13.96 11.44 -32.81
CA GLY A 738 -14.00 9.99 -32.56
C GLY A 738 -13.58 9.64 -31.14
N GLY A 739 -13.85 8.40 -30.73
CA GLY A 739 -13.53 7.86 -29.40
C GLY A 739 -12.06 7.88 -29.06
N TYR A 740 -11.76 7.62 -27.78
CA TYR A 740 -10.41 7.65 -27.24
C TYR A 740 -9.51 6.57 -27.87
N GLU A 741 -8.45 6.97 -28.55
CA GLU A 741 -7.46 6.11 -29.21
C GLU A 741 -6.08 6.08 -28.46
N GLY A 742 -6.09 6.20 -27.15
CA GLY A 742 -4.86 6.22 -26.33
C GLY A 742 -4.11 7.55 -26.43
N SER A 743 -2.78 7.52 -26.64
CA SER A 743 -1.96 8.74 -26.74
C SER A 743 -2.05 9.48 -28.07
N LYS A 744 -2.82 9.00 -29.04
CA LYS A 744 -3.00 9.65 -30.36
C LYS A 744 -4.09 10.71 -30.29
N PRO A 745 -3.96 11.82 -31.06
CA PRO A 745 -5.08 12.76 -31.23
C PRO A 745 -6.31 12.04 -31.78
N ARG A 746 -7.50 12.40 -31.27
CA ARG A 746 -8.78 11.85 -31.75
C ARG A 746 -9.06 12.30 -33.18
N LYS A 747 -9.73 11.48 -33.95
CA LYS A 747 -10.12 11.81 -35.33
C LYS A 747 -11.25 12.83 -35.34
N VAL A 748 -11.18 13.80 -36.22
CA VAL A 748 -12.25 14.76 -36.42
C VAL A 748 -13.25 14.12 -37.42
N LEU A 749 -14.52 14.05 -37.02
CA LEU A 749 -15.60 13.36 -37.80
C LEU A 749 -16.46 14.33 -38.58
N VAL A 750 -16.34 15.62 -38.33
CA VAL A 750 -17.13 16.69 -38.96
C VAL A 750 -16.25 17.62 -39.81
N ASP A 751 -16.83 18.30 -40.76
CA ASP A 751 -16.18 19.28 -41.63
C ASP A 751 -16.73 20.70 -41.39
N ARG A 752 -16.29 21.67 -42.21
CA ARG A 752 -16.76 23.08 -42.11
C ARG A 752 -18.24 23.29 -42.28
N SER A 753 -18.95 22.37 -42.98
CA SER A 753 -20.39 22.46 -43.15
C SER A 753 -21.19 22.30 -41.87
N TYR A 754 -20.61 21.66 -40.86
CA TYR A 754 -21.20 21.52 -39.54
C TYR A 754 -21.40 22.88 -38.82
N LEU A 755 -20.41 23.79 -38.92
CA LEU A 755 -20.49 25.14 -38.35
C LEU A 755 -21.50 26.05 -39.07
N GLU A 756 -21.77 25.79 -40.37
CA GLU A 756 -22.75 26.57 -41.14
C GLU A 756 -24.18 26.08 -40.84
N GLY A 757 -24.36 24.80 -40.49
CA GLY A 757 -25.65 24.22 -40.07
C GLY A 757 -26.12 24.75 -38.74
N GLU A 758 -25.24 24.83 -37.69
CA GLU A 758 -25.59 25.37 -36.39
C GLU A 758 -25.92 26.87 -36.41
N LYS A 759 -25.25 27.68 -37.20
CA LYS A 759 -25.58 29.13 -37.34
C LYS A 759 -26.98 29.40 -37.87
N ASN A 760 -27.54 28.42 -38.60
CA ASN A 760 -28.93 28.55 -39.16
C ASN A 760 -30.02 28.08 -38.18
N GLU A 761 -29.70 27.28 -37.15
CA GLU A 761 -30.66 26.88 -36.12
C GLU A 761 -30.83 27.96 -35.05
N PHE A 762 -29.81 28.76 -34.75
CA PHE A 762 -29.90 29.88 -33.80
C PHE A 762 -30.46 31.17 -34.38
N SER A 763 -30.78 31.19 -35.70
CA SER A 763 -31.38 32.36 -36.34
C SER A 763 -32.88 32.20 -36.67
N LYS A 764 -33.49 31.14 -36.18
CA LYS A 764 -34.94 30.91 -36.19
C LYS A 764 -35.51 30.97 -34.78
#